data_1c10d54cff470d103d29fe7ce5e8289c
#
_entry.id   1c10d54cff470d103d29fe7ce5e8289c
#
_cell.length_a   1.000
_cell.length_b   1.000
_cell.length_c   1.000
_cell.angle_alpha   90.00
_cell.angle_beta   90.00
_cell.angle_gamma   90.00
#
_symmetry.space_group_name_H-M   'P 1'
#
loop_
_entity.id
_entity.type
_entity.pdbx_description
1 polymer ?
#
loop_
_entity_poly.entity_id
_entity_poly.type
_entity_poly.pdbx_seq_one_letter_code
_entity_poly.pdbx_strand_id
1 'polypeptide(L)'
;MSKAPITSFLPCLTVLFLWTACDPAHQVEKADRDVAALLGQRANDDRWRQAALEPMPADGSRLTDFANVEDDSASWKILHEIAGQKLPANWYMPKEDGDIKWLDALPRDQTGAVVIDLDSAVKVGVRNSRDFQQRKEALYLSALDVTEERFPFRPRLFLGGGLDAESRGSKLSNPGEDSSGTLDGQLRLGLASGGELLLNVANTFLWDLSGGGGEIPSGLFSFRFIQPLLQKGGRAWALEDLASAERSFLADMRRMYQYQQNYYVEIVAGHRLTGGPSRGEGGGSSFGSKGGSGSGGFLGLLQERQQIRNLEANVARLRDSHAQLDAAFEAGRINNRLQVDQARQALFNAQSRLLRERARQESELDGFKMQLGLPPDLELKLEDPVLDRFDLVRPAVTRIQDELGDILNAVRTPENVGDASVLADSLSKLIGIQESISVELAFLSANLKAFGAILPSRTAQLKSLHSRPELQVAGLDPELFSGEHLIESQQRLGRNHARLQEAFTKTWLELRELKGSLADKEKNAARKDFLKLATTLSGLLLELSLDQAASRLESVTMVNVDLPSVKALEVARENRMDWMNKRADLHDAWRRTGLYRNALKSSLDLVVAGDLDAEDDKPLRFRRNRGKFRGGLRLDTPMTRLLERNAYREALIRFDRVRREYVEYEDGVKLELRNTLRTIRLEQLNFELKRAAVRVAIAQVDLARLRLNQPPQPGKAGQFGATTARDLVSALSDLLDAQNEFLDGWVEYEILRMILDYQLGTMRVDDGNLWMDPGEVVDQ
;
A
#
# COMPACT_ATOMS: atom_id res chain seq x y z
N MET A 1 -7.34 14.12 78.02
CA MET A 1 -7.68 13.77 76.60
C MET A 1 -6.98 14.79 75.70
N SER A 2 -5.84 14.41 75.20
CA SER A 2 -4.92 15.22 74.42
C SER A 2 -5.47 15.37 73.02
N LYS A 3 -5.68 16.60 72.54
CA LYS A 3 -5.98 16.94 71.17
C LYS A 3 -4.67 16.86 70.34
N ALA A 4 -4.49 15.78 69.56
CA ALA A 4 -3.41 15.71 68.60
C ALA A 4 -3.60 16.84 67.56
N PRO A 5 -2.55 17.56 67.13
CA PRO A 5 -2.64 18.61 66.20
C PRO A 5 -2.83 18.08 64.76
N ILE A 6 -3.83 18.56 64.08
CA ILE A 6 -4.18 18.27 62.65
C ILE A 6 -3.04 18.67 61.66
N THR A 7 -1.99 19.32 62.16
CA THR A 7 -0.85 19.83 61.39
C THR A 7 0.15 18.76 60.93
N SER A 8 0.07 17.53 61.42
CA SER A 8 1.00 16.44 61.03
C SER A 8 0.54 15.62 59.81
N PHE A 9 -0.69 15.82 59.30
CA PHE A 9 -1.20 15.10 58.11
C PHE A 9 -0.97 15.82 56.77
N LEU A 10 -0.71 17.13 56.78
CA LEU A 10 -0.51 17.90 55.56
C LEU A 10 0.76 17.52 54.76
N PRO A 11 1.92 17.30 55.40
CA PRO A 11 3.14 16.91 54.66
C PRO A 11 3.05 15.50 54.05
N CYS A 12 2.34 14.56 54.68
CA CYS A 12 2.15 13.23 54.09
C CYS A 12 1.23 13.24 52.88
N LEU A 13 0.21 14.09 52.84
CA LEU A 13 -0.70 14.23 51.71
C LEU A 13 0.01 14.87 50.49
N THR A 14 0.88 15.85 50.72
CA THR A 14 1.68 16.49 49.65
C THR A 14 2.73 15.57 49.07
N VAL A 15 3.37 14.72 49.88
CA VAL A 15 4.34 13.71 49.41
C VAL A 15 3.64 12.62 48.59
N LEU A 16 2.44 12.18 49.00
CA LEU A 16 1.67 11.21 48.21
C LEU A 16 1.21 11.77 46.86
N PHE A 17 0.81 13.05 46.79
CA PHE A 17 0.46 13.71 45.51
C PHE A 17 1.66 13.91 44.61
N LEU A 18 2.85 14.15 45.15
CA LEU A 18 4.09 14.26 44.37
C LEU A 18 4.50 12.93 43.74
N TRP A 19 4.26 11.80 44.38
CA TRP A 19 4.60 10.49 43.83
C TRP A 19 3.71 10.08 42.67
N THR A 20 2.40 10.31 42.73
CA THR A 20 1.49 9.97 41.63
C THR A 20 1.60 10.97 40.43
N ALA A 21 2.04 12.21 40.66
CA ALA A 21 2.26 13.18 39.62
C ALA A 21 3.55 12.95 38.83
N CYS A 22 4.49 12.17 39.38
CA CYS A 22 5.79 11.88 38.75
C CYS A 22 5.87 10.47 38.13
N ASP A 23 4.77 9.70 38.12
CA ASP A 23 4.73 8.38 37.46
C ASP A 23 4.61 8.55 35.93
N PRO A 24 5.65 8.19 35.15
CA PRO A 24 5.64 8.33 33.67
C PRO A 24 4.50 7.57 33.03
N ALA A 25 4.19 6.34 33.47
CA ALA A 25 3.14 5.50 32.90
C ALA A 25 1.75 6.17 33.02
N HIS A 26 1.46 6.76 34.20
CA HIS A 26 0.21 7.52 34.37
C HIS A 26 0.11 8.75 33.47
N GLN A 27 1.22 9.42 33.19
CA GLN A 27 1.22 10.58 32.29
C GLN A 27 1.01 10.18 30.82
N VAL A 28 1.58 9.04 30.40
CA VAL A 28 1.34 8.45 29.06
C VAL A 28 -0.14 8.11 28.89
N GLU A 29 -0.73 7.35 29.84
CA GLU A 29 -2.16 6.99 29.81
C GLU A 29 -3.09 8.22 29.75
N LYS A 30 -2.69 9.30 30.41
CA LYS A 30 -3.44 10.56 30.38
C LYS A 30 -3.34 11.24 29.02
N ALA A 31 -2.17 11.25 28.39
CA ALA A 31 -1.97 11.76 27.04
C ALA A 31 -2.80 10.97 26.02
N ASP A 32 -2.78 9.64 26.13
CA ASP A 32 -3.56 8.74 25.26
C ASP A 32 -5.06 9.00 25.39
N ARG A 33 -5.57 9.22 26.60
CA ARG A 33 -6.98 9.58 26.84
C ARG A 33 -7.35 10.94 26.24
N ASP A 34 -6.47 11.94 26.38
CA ASP A 34 -6.71 13.28 25.80
C ASP A 34 -6.74 13.21 24.25
N VAL A 35 -5.85 12.44 23.62
CA VAL A 35 -5.82 12.21 22.16
C VAL A 35 -7.03 11.42 21.70
N ALA A 36 -7.39 10.33 22.40
CA ALA A 36 -8.56 9.52 22.07
C ALA A 36 -9.86 10.36 22.12
N ALA A 37 -9.97 11.26 23.11
CA ALA A 37 -11.09 12.17 23.19
C ALA A 37 -11.15 13.18 22.03
N LEU A 38 -10.00 13.64 21.51
CA LEU A 38 -9.92 14.52 20.34
C LEU A 38 -10.35 13.81 19.07
N LEU A 39 -9.89 12.59 18.85
CA LEU A 39 -10.26 11.74 17.72
C LEU A 39 -11.75 11.40 17.77
N GLY A 40 -12.26 11.00 18.94
CA GLY A 40 -13.67 10.66 19.15
C GLY A 40 -14.64 11.82 18.88
N GLN A 41 -14.24 13.07 19.18
CA GLN A 41 -15.05 14.26 18.86
C GLN A 41 -15.26 14.46 17.35
N ARG A 42 -14.40 13.91 16.50
CA ARG A 42 -14.41 14.07 15.05
C ARG A 42 -14.90 12.81 14.31
N ALA A 43 -15.06 11.68 15.01
CA ALA A 43 -15.45 10.37 14.44
C ALA A 43 -16.92 10.28 13.98
N ASN A 44 -17.72 11.35 14.11
CA ASN A 44 -19.14 11.37 13.75
C ASN A 44 -19.40 11.43 12.22
N ASP A 45 -18.37 11.63 11.39
CA ASP A 45 -18.48 11.56 9.93
C ASP A 45 -17.99 10.17 9.47
N ASP A 46 -18.83 9.40 8.78
CA ASP A 46 -18.51 8.04 8.30
C ASP A 46 -17.23 7.98 7.44
N ARG A 47 -16.85 9.12 6.84
CA ARG A 47 -15.59 9.27 6.11
C ARG A 47 -14.34 9.22 7.00
N TRP A 48 -14.48 9.39 8.32
CA TRP A 48 -13.41 9.50 9.32
C TRP A 48 -13.44 8.38 10.36
N ARG A 49 -14.24 7.32 10.14
CA ARG A 49 -14.19 6.13 10.99
C ARG A 49 -12.84 5.46 10.85
N GLN A 50 -11.85 6.06 11.47
CA GLN A 50 -10.60 5.39 11.68
C GLN A 50 -10.72 4.48 12.88
N ALA A 51 -10.34 3.22 12.73
CA ALA A 51 -10.04 2.34 13.84
C ALA A 51 -9.12 3.07 14.82
N ALA A 52 -9.30 2.85 16.11
CA ALA A 52 -8.56 3.51 17.19
C ALA A 52 -7.09 3.71 16.80
N LEU A 53 -6.68 4.97 16.63
CA LEU A 53 -5.30 5.33 16.28
C LEU A 53 -4.47 5.26 17.56
N GLU A 54 -4.23 4.03 18.02
CA GLU A 54 -3.25 3.80 19.04
C GLU A 54 -1.86 4.05 18.45
N PRO A 55 -0.99 4.82 19.14
CA PRO A 55 0.37 5.09 18.67
C PRO A 55 1.22 3.82 18.68
N MET A 56 0.85 2.85 19.51
CA MET A 56 1.54 1.57 19.58
C MET A 56 1.24 0.69 18.37
N PRO A 57 2.19 -0.14 17.95
CA PRO A 57 1.95 -1.14 16.92
C PRO A 57 0.81 -2.08 17.33
N ALA A 58 0.05 -2.58 16.36
CA ALA A 58 -1.05 -3.50 16.62
C ALA A 58 -0.54 -4.81 17.27
N ASP A 59 -1.35 -5.38 18.16
CA ASP A 59 -1.04 -6.68 18.78
C ASP A 59 -0.75 -7.75 17.72
N GLY A 60 0.33 -8.52 17.94
CA GLY A 60 0.81 -9.51 16.98
C GLY A 60 1.47 -8.90 15.73
N SER A 61 1.88 -7.64 15.77
CA SER A 61 2.80 -7.05 14.79
C SER A 61 4.24 -7.44 15.13
N ARG A 62 5.06 -7.61 14.09
CA ARG A 62 6.51 -7.75 14.24
C ARG A 62 7.15 -6.56 14.97
N LEU A 63 6.51 -5.40 14.94
CA LEU A 63 6.99 -4.17 15.57
C LEU A 63 6.75 -4.13 17.09
N THR A 64 6.00 -5.08 17.66
CA THR A 64 5.78 -5.20 19.12
C THR A 64 6.86 -6.02 19.84
N ASP A 65 7.66 -6.78 19.12
CA ASP A 65 8.68 -7.69 19.71
C ASP A 65 9.98 -6.96 20.12
N PHE A 66 10.01 -5.62 20.05
CA PHE A 66 11.10 -4.84 20.63
C PHE A 66 10.98 -4.84 22.16
N ALA A 67 12.12 -4.94 22.83
CA ALA A 67 12.15 -4.84 24.30
C ALA A 67 11.53 -3.50 24.73
N ASN A 68 10.53 -3.57 25.63
CA ASN A 68 9.92 -2.38 26.22
C ASN A 68 10.98 -1.53 26.90
N VAL A 69 11.23 -0.34 26.38
CA VAL A 69 12.14 0.66 26.96
C VAL A 69 11.51 1.27 28.23
N GLU A 70 10.24 0.99 28.50
CA GLU A 70 9.47 1.50 29.64
C GLU A 70 9.81 0.83 31.00
N ASP A 71 10.65 -0.21 31.01
CA ASP A 71 11.19 -0.70 32.28
C ASP A 71 12.20 0.34 32.77
N ASP A 72 11.79 1.16 33.77
CA ASP A 72 12.58 2.25 34.36
C ASP A 72 14.00 1.82 34.76
N SER A 73 14.17 0.54 35.09
CA SER A 73 15.46 -0.07 35.33
C SER A 73 16.33 -0.17 34.08
N ALA A 74 15.71 -0.33 32.89
CA ALA A 74 16.40 -0.42 31.60
C ALA A 74 16.80 0.96 31.06
N SER A 75 15.93 1.98 31.21
CA SER A 75 16.21 3.35 30.75
C SER A 75 17.40 3.98 31.51
N TRP A 76 17.47 3.79 32.81
CA TRP A 76 18.60 4.25 33.60
C TRP A 76 19.87 3.46 33.35
N LYS A 77 19.79 2.15 33.11
CA LYS A 77 20.93 1.33 32.68
C LYS A 77 21.44 1.77 31.32
N ILE A 78 20.55 2.05 30.36
CA ILE A 78 20.94 2.55 29.03
C ILE A 78 21.64 3.90 29.12
N LEU A 79 21.14 4.85 29.93
CA LEU A 79 21.80 6.14 30.14
C LEU A 79 23.14 6.00 30.85
N HIS A 80 23.28 5.05 31.76
CA HIS A 80 24.53 4.76 32.47
C HIS A 80 25.54 4.03 31.58
N GLU A 81 25.06 3.20 30.64
CA GLU A 81 25.88 2.46 29.69
C GLU A 81 26.36 3.35 28.52
N ILE A 82 25.57 4.32 28.07
CA ILE A 82 26.01 5.37 27.13
C ILE A 82 27.19 6.17 27.71
N ALA A 83 27.28 6.28 29.05
CA ALA A 83 28.38 6.96 29.74
C ALA A 83 29.67 6.14 29.85
N GLY A 84 29.79 4.95 29.27
CA GLY A 84 31.06 4.21 29.20
C GLY A 84 31.01 2.68 29.33
N GLN A 85 29.84 2.05 29.35
CA GLN A 85 29.72 0.59 29.30
C GLN A 85 29.13 0.12 27.95
N LYS A 86 29.54 -1.07 27.48
CA LYS A 86 29.05 -1.66 26.24
C LYS A 86 27.57 -2.03 26.37
N LEU A 87 26.71 -1.43 25.53
CA LEU A 87 25.33 -1.87 25.35
C LEU A 87 25.28 -3.36 24.98
N PRO A 88 24.29 -4.14 25.47
CA PRO A 88 24.06 -5.48 24.97
C PRO A 88 23.95 -5.43 23.44
N ALA A 89 24.63 -6.33 22.74
CA ALA A 89 24.76 -6.26 21.28
C ALA A 89 23.42 -6.27 20.53
N ASN A 90 22.33 -6.68 21.18
CA ASN A 90 21.03 -6.97 20.55
C ASN A 90 19.85 -6.15 21.13
N TRP A 91 20.08 -5.07 21.90
CA TRP A 91 19.00 -4.29 22.51
C TRP A 91 18.05 -3.63 21.49
N TYR A 92 18.50 -3.45 20.24
CA TYR A 92 17.75 -2.85 19.14
C TYR A 92 17.16 -3.89 18.18
N MET A 93 17.37 -5.18 18.42
CA MET A 93 16.84 -6.24 17.58
C MET A 93 15.59 -6.88 18.21
N PRO A 94 14.63 -7.35 17.39
CA PRO A 94 13.55 -8.19 17.88
C PRO A 94 14.14 -9.41 18.60
N LYS A 95 13.49 -9.87 19.66
CA LYS A 95 13.90 -11.10 20.38
C LYS A 95 13.90 -12.26 19.41
N GLU A 96 15.08 -12.86 19.18
CA GLU A 96 15.22 -14.06 18.34
C GLU A 96 14.76 -15.34 19.05
N ASP A 97 14.71 -15.32 20.40
CA ASP A 97 14.36 -16.47 21.24
C ASP A 97 12.99 -16.29 21.88
N GLY A 98 12.03 -17.07 21.44
CA GLY A 98 10.73 -17.18 22.04
C GLY A 98 9.61 -17.28 21.01
N ASP A 99 8.43 -17.64 21.44
CA ASP A 99 7.22 -17.72 20.62
C ASP A 99 7.06 -16.46 19.74
N ILE A 100 7.38 -16.61 18.45
CA ILE A 100 7.28 -15.53 17.46
C ILE A 100 5.78 -15.34 17.15
N LYS A 101 5.08 -14.69 18.07
CA LYS A 101 3.61 -14.53 18.04
C LYS A 101 3.08 -13.89 16.75
N TRP A 102 3.87 -13.03 16.12
CA TRP A 102 3.45 -12.39 14.87
C TRP A 102 3.38 -13.37 13.70
N LEU A 103 4.20 -14.43 13.69
CA LEU A 103 4.16 -15.49 12.68
C LEU A 103 2.90 -16.37 12.80
N ASP A 104 2.34 -16.52 13.99
CA ASP A 104 1.12 -17.30 14.21
C ASP A 104 -0.12 -16.59 13.64
N ALA A 105 -0.04 -15.28 13.48
CA ALA A 105 -1.10 -14.47 12.90
C ALA A 105 -1.14 -14.51 11.36
N LEU A 106 -0.16 -15.16 10.71
CA LEU A 106 -0.10 -15.28 9.25
C LEU A 106 -0.76 -16.58 8.77
N PRO A 107 -1.52 -16.54 7.66
CA PRO A 107 -2.09 -17.77 7.07
C PRO A 107 -0.98 -18.67 6.52
N ARG A 108 -1.01 -19.94 6.86
CA ARG A 108 0.00 -20.93 6.43
C ARG A 108 -0.64 -22.12 5.72
N ASP A 109 0.09 -22.68 4.76
CA ASP A 109 -0.27 -23.93 4.12
C ASP A 109 0.16 -25.14 4.97
N GLN A 110 -0.16 -26.36 4.46
CA GLN A 110 0.21 -27.61 5.13
C GLN A 110 1.73 -27.85 5.19
N THR A 111 2.51 -27.11 4.41
CA THR A 111 3.99 -27.20 4.37
C THR A 111 4.66 -26.21 5.32
N GLY A 112 3.88 -25.31 5.94
CA GLY A 112 4.37 -24.25 6.84
C GLY A 112 4.73 -22.95 6.14
N ALA A 113 4.67 -22.88 4.81
CA ALA A 113 4.86 -21.65 4.05
C ALA A 113 3.69 -20.68 4.26
N VAL A 114 3.99 -19.40 4.34
CA VAL A 114 2.97 -18.35 4.45
C VAL A 114 2.29 -18.17 3.09
N VAL A 115 0.96 -18.30 3.05
CA VAL A 115 0.17 -18.09 1.84
C VAL A 115 -0.55 -16.77 1.93
N ILE A 116 -0.34 -15.89 0.96
CA ILE A 116 -0.93 -14.55 0.93
C ILE A 116 -1.70 -14.36 -0.38
N ASP A 117 -2.98 -13.99 -0.24
CA ASP A 117 -3.83 -13.41 -1.28
C ASP A 117 -3.82 -11.88 -1.18
N LEU A 118 -4.52 -11.19 -2.07
CA LEU A 118 -4.58 -9.73 -2.09
C LEU A 118 -5.06 -9.14 -0.76
N ASP A 119 -6.10 -9.71 -0.20
CA ASP A 119 -6.71 -9.24 1.05
C ASP A 119 -5.76 -9.39 2.23
N SER A 120 -5.13 -10.54 2.37
CA SER A 120 -4.13 -10.81 3.41
C SER A 120 -2.88 -9.97 3.23
N ALA A 121 -2.44 -9.70 1.99
CA ALA A 121 -1.29 -8.84 1.73
C ALA A 121 -1.49 -7.44 2.31
N VAL A 122 -2.66 -6.83 2.05
CA VAL A 122 -2.99 -5.51 2.58
C VAL A 122 -3.08 -5.52 4.11
N LYS A 123 -3.78 -6.50 4.69
CA LYS A 123 -3.94 -6.63 6.17
C LYS A 123 -2.60 -6.85 6.87
N VAL A 124 -1.73 -7.69 6.31
CA VAL A 124 -0.37 -7.94 6.84
C VAL A 124 0.46 -6.67 6.74
N GLY A 125 0.39 -5.95 5.62
CA GLY A 125 1.08 -4.70 5.42
C GLY A 125 0.64 -3.62 6.42
N VAL A 126 -0.65 -3.39 6.59
CA VAL A 126 -1.19 -2.43 7.58
C VAL A 126 -0.71 -2.74 9.00
N ARG A 127 -0.58 -4.04 9.35
CA ARG A 127 -0.15 -4.49 10.68
C ARG A 127 1.35 -4.35 10.90
N ASN A 128 2.19 -4.62 9.89
CA ASN A 128 3.63 -4.78 10.05
C ASN A 128 4.48 -3.70 9.37
N SER A 129 3.89 -2.87 8.49
CA SER A 129 4.64 -1.85 7.75
C SER A 129 5.14 -0.74 8.67
N ARG A 130 6.44 -0.49 8.61
CA ARG A 130 7.09 0.61 9.34
C ARG A 130 6.61 1.99 8.86
N ASP A 131 6.39 2.14 7.56
CA ASP A 131 5.92 3.41 7.00
C ASP A 131 4.49 3.70 7.46
N PHE A 132 3.60 2.69 7.43
CA PHE A 132 2.23 2.84 7.93
C PHE A 132 2.20 3.24 9.42
N GLN A 133 3.03 2.60 10.24
CA GLN A 133 3.17 2.91 11.66
C GLN A 133 3.68 4.35 11.89
N GLN A 134 4.71 4.78 11.16
CA GLN A 134 5.22 6.16 11.23
C GLN A 134 4.15 7.22 10.89
N ARG A 135 3.23 6.92 9.97
CA ARG A 135 2.13 7.85 9.63
C ARG A 135 1.09 7.94 10.74
N LYS A 136 0.79 6.81 11.40
CA LYS A 136 -0.04 6.79 12.61
C LYS A 136 0.57 7.63 13.73
N GLU A 137 1.85 7.43 13.99
CA GLU A 137 2.60 8.20 14.99
C GLU A 137 2.62 9.69 14.69
N ALA A 138 2.85 10.08 13.42
CA ALA A 138 2.82 11.48 13.01
C ALA A 138 1.45 12.14 13.25
N LEU A 139 0.36 11.42 12.99
CA LEU A 139 -0.99 11.92 13.28
C LEU A 139 -1.23 12.04 14.80
N TYR A 140 -0.79 11.06 15.59
CA TYR A 140 -0.87 11.11 17.04
C TYR A 140 -0.12 12.32 17.61
N LEU A 141 1.11 12.57 17.14
CA LEU A 141 1.91 13.73 17.52
C LEU A 141 1.22 15.05 17.16
N SER A 142 0.55 15.13 16.02
CA SER A 142 -0.26 16.30 15.64
C SER A 142 -1.45 16.54 16.59
N ALA A 143 -2.03 15.46 17.13
CA ALA A 143 -3.07 15.57 18.16
C ALA A 143 -2.51 16.07 19.50
N LEU A 144 -1.29 15.67 19.89
CA LEU A 144 -0.61 16.18 21.06
C LEU A 144 -0.37 17.70 20.97
N ASP A 145 -0.01 18.22 19.78
CA ASP A 145 0.14 19.68 19.57
C ASP A 145 -1.16 20.43 19.90
N VAL A 146 -2.34 19.87 19.58
CA VAL A 146 -3.62 20.46 19.96
C VAL A 146 -3.82 20.46 21.48
N THR A 147 -3.39 19.41 22.19
CA THR A 147 -3.48 19.37 23.65
C THR A 147 -2.57 20.38 24.30
N GLU A 148 -1.37 20.61 23.73
CA GLU A 148 -0.43 21.64 24.18
C GLU A 148 -1.02 23.02 24.02
N GLU A 149 -1.58 23.36 22.85
CA GLU A 149 -2.21 24.67 22.60
C GLU A 149 -3.52 24.91 23.38
N ARG A 150 -4.17 23.85 23.87
CA ARG A 150 -5.31 23.95 24.80
C ARG A 150 -4.89 24.20 26.25
N PHE A 151 -3.67 23.83 26.61
CA PHE A 151 -3.19 23.90 27.99
C PHE A 151 -3.20 25.31 28.59
N PRO A 152 -2.85 26.42 27.85
CA PRO A 152 -2.94 27.79 28.38
C PRO A 152 -4.33 28.19 28.84
N PHE A 153 -5.40 27.60 28.28
CA PHE A 153 -6.79 27.94 28.59
C PHE A 153 -7.40 27.07 29.71
N ARG A 154 -6.61 26.12 30.26
CA ARG A 154 -6.97 25.35 31.46
C ARG A 154 -6.33 25.98 32.70
N PRO A 155 -6.95 25.87 33.90
CA PRO A 155 -6.30 26.29 35.14
C PRO A 155 -5.00 25.54 35.36
N ARG A 156 -3.89 26.26 35.44
CA ARG A 156 -2.55 25.67 35.67
C ARG A 156 -2.11 26.01 37.08
N LEU A 157 -1.95 24.98 37.89
CA LEU A 157 -1.49 25.09 39.28
C LEU A 157 -0.01 24.72 39.37
N PHE A 158 0.79 25.61 39.90
CA PHE A 158 2.19 25.41 40.20
C PHE A 158 2.38 25.51 41.69
N LEU A 159 3.10 24.57 42.25
CA LEU A 159 3.52 24.56 43.67
C LEU A 159 5.03 24.48 43.69
N GLY A 160 5.66 25.39 44.37
CA GLY A 160 7.09 25.47 44.61
C GLY A 160 7.40 25.54 46.08
N GLY A 161 8.57 25.12 46.48
CA GLY A 161 9.07 25.30 47.83
C GLY A 161 10.58 25.29 47.88
N GLY A 162 11.17 26.11 48.70
CA GLY A 162 12.62 26.19 48.90
C GLY A 162 12.96 26.16 50.38
N LEU A 163 14.09 25.60 50.71
CA LEU A 163 14.70 25.66 52.03
C LEU A 163 16.11 26.22 51.87
N ASP A 164 16.35 27.38 52.38
CA ASP A 164 17.63 28.09 52.32
C ASP A 164 18.21 28.18 53.75
N ALA A 165 19.45 27.85 53.93
CA ALA A 165 20.19 28.03 55.17
C ALA A 165 21.36 28.98 54.93
N GLU A 166 21.40 30.11 55.60
CA GLU A 166 22.45 31.08 55.50
C GLU A 166 23.25 31.16 56.80
N SER A 167 24.55 30.94 56.76
CA SER A 167 25.46 31.12 57.88
C SER A 167 26.36 32.35 57.59
N ARG A 168 26.22 33.35 58.46
CA ARG A 168 27.02 34.61 58.37
C ARG A 168 28.16 34.58 59.34
N GLY A 169 29.36 34.65 58.82
CA GLY A 169 30.61 34.60 59.61
C GLY A 169 30.73 35.68 60.67
N SER A 170 31.40 35.39 61.73
CA SER A 170 31.52 36.22 62.95
C SER A 170 32.16 37.61 62.75
N LYS A 171 32.72 37.89 61.59
CA LYS A 171 33.31 39.21 61.23
C LYS A 171 32.41 40.13 60.43
N LEU A 172 31.18 39.68 60.09
CA LEU A 172 30.18 40.52 59.40
C LEU A 172 29.38 41.33 60.46
N SER A 173 28.80 42.44 59.99
CA SER A 173 28.02 43.36 60.87
C SER A 173 26.80 42.75 61.56
N ASN A 174 26.35 41.60 61.14
CA ASN A 174 25.30 40.78 61.80
C ASN A 174 25.64 39.27 61.67
N PRO A 175 26.51 38.75 62.55
CA PRO A 175 26.81 37.30 62.53
C PRO A 175 25.56 36.54 62.99
N GLY A 176 25.23 35.44 62.34
CA GLY A 176 24.09 34.61 62.68
C GLY A 176 23.91 33.45 61.75
N GLU A 177 23.12 32.49 62.16
CA GLU A 177 22.69 31.38 61.32
C GLU A 177 21.18 31.51 61.16
N ASP A 178 20.72 31.76 59.94
CA ASP A 178 19.30 31.86 59.59
C ASP A 178 18.93 30.72 58.67
N SER A 179 17.76 30.15 58.85
CA SER A 179 17.19 29.29 57.82
C SER A 179 15.84 29.83 57.41
N SER A 180 15.58 29.80 56.10
CA SER A 180 14.30 30.25 55.56
C SER A 180 13.66 29.13 54.74
N GLY A 181 12.35 28.99 54.90
CA GLY A 181 11.54 28.13 54.08
C GLY A 181 10.58 28.95 53.25
N THR A 182 10.51 28.70 51.97
CA THR A 182 9.53 29.34 51.07
C THR A 182 8.55 28.30 50.54
N LEU A 183 7.29 28.69 50.48
CA LEU A 183 6.24 27.89 49.85
C LEU A 183 5.47 28.79 48.90
N ASP A 184 5.50 28.47 47.59
CA ASP A 184 4.84 29.24 46.57
C ASP A 184 3.73 28.43 45.92
N GLY A 185 2.55 29.03 45.77
CA GLY A 185 1.46 28.50 44.94
C GLY A 185 1.09 29.49 43.85
N GLN A 186 1.03 29.06 42.63
CA GLN A 186 0.62 29.91 41.51
C GLN A 186 -0.49 29.23 40.73
N LEU A 187 -1.60 29.91 40.49
CA LEU A 187 -2.63 29.52 39.53
C LEU A 187 -2.62 30.52 38.37
N ARG A 188 -2.45 29.97 37.15
CA ARG A 188 -2.47 30.77 35.92
C ARG A 188 -3.61 30.29 35.01
N LEU A 189 -4.37 31.19 34.44
CA LEU A 189 -5.48 30.91 33.52
C LEU A 189 -5.51 31.94 32.41
N GLY A 190 -5.33 31.47 31.17
CA GLY A 190 -5.56 32.26 29.95
C GLY A 190 -7.03 32.26 29.58
N LEU A 191 -7.54 33.40 29.17
CA LEU A 191 -8.93 33.60 28.75
C LEU A 191 -9.03 33.70 27.23
N ALA A 192 -10.13 33.19 26.69
CA ALA A 192 -10.41 33.26 25.25
C ALA A 192 -10.52 34.69 24.71
N SER A 193 -10.64 35.70 25.57
CA SER A 193 -10.61 37.12 25.19
C SER A 193 -9.19 37.68 25.02
N GLY A 194 -8.16 36.88 25.28
CA GLY A 194 -6.75 37.29 25.33
C GLY A 194 -6.30 37.80 26.68
N GLY A 195 -7.20 37.77 27.69
CA GLY A 195 -6.86 38.13 29.06
C GLY A 195 -6.10 36.99 29.78
N GLU A 196 -5.35 37.36 30.82
CA GLU A 196 -4.63 36.44 31.70
C GLU A 196 -4.98 36.71 33.16
N LEU A 197 -5.35 35.69 33.89
CA LEU A 197 -5.55 35.71 35.32
C LEU A 197 -4.42 34.96 36.02
N LEU A 198 -3.75 35.61 36.93
CA LEU A 198 -2.67 35.09 37.73
C LEU A 198 -3.05 35.25 39.20
N LEU A 199 -3.04 34.17 39.97
CA LEU A 199 -3.19 34.17 41.42
C LEU A 199 -1.92 33.54 42.02
N ASN A 200 -1.29 34.23 42.97
CA ASN A 200 -0.11 33.75 43.66
C ASN A 200 -0.36 33.75 45.16
N VAL A 201 0.11 32.73 45.82
CA VAL A 201 0.23 32.62 47.26
C VAL A 201 1.68 32.34 47.57
N ALA A 202 2.36 33.21 48.24
CA ALA A 202 3.73 33.01 48.68
C ALA A 202 3.79 33.16 50.21
N ASN A 203 4.41 32.18 50.84
CA ASN A 203 4.69 32.18 52.26
C ASN A 203 6.17 31.99 52.50
N THR A 204 6.78 32.80 53.35
CA THR A 204 8.17 32.67 53.80
C THR A 204 8.18 32.49 55.30
N PHE A 205 8.86 31.47 55.75
CA PHE A 205 9.14 31.17 57.17
C PHE A 205 10.63 31.40 57.40
N LEU A 206 10.94 32.29 58.33
CA LEU A 206 12.31 32.58 58.71
C LEU A 206 12.54 32.03 60.15
N TRP A 207 13.53 31.16 60.28
CA TRP A 207 13.98 30.63 61.60
C TRP A 207 15.36 31.19 61.89
N ASP A 208 15.47 31.99 63.01
CA ASP A 208 16.74 32.43 63.56
C ASP A 208 17.30 31.33 64.47
N LEU A 209 18.39 30.66 64.02
CA LEU A 209 19.06 29.60 64.75
C LEU A 209 20.08 30.10 65.78
N SER A 210 20.34 31.41 65.78
CA SER A 210 21.32 32.05 66.73
C SER A 210 20.79 32.34 68.13
N GLY A 211 19.53 31.91 68.44
CA GLY A 211 18.98 31.96 69.81
C GLY A 211 18.16 33.22 70.14
N GLY A 212 17.83 34.05 69.20
CA GLY A 212 16.97 35.25 69.39
C GLY A 212 15.48 35.02 69.12
N GLY A 213 14.99 33.80 69.10
CA GLY A 213 13.64 33.30 69.08
C GLY A 213 12.56 34.22 68.45
N GLY A 214 12.38 34.17 67.20
CA GLY A 214 11.23 34.74 66.51
C GLY A 214 11.01 34.16 65.10
N GLU A 215 10.03 33.25 64.96
CA GLU A 215 9.50 32.94 63.64
C GLU A 215 8.83 34.22 63.10
N ILE A 216 9.27 34.74 61.96
CA ILE A 216 8.59 35.83 61.24
C ILE A 216 7.94 35.23 60.02
N PRO A 217 6.74 34.67 60.14
CA PRO A 217 6.01 34.21 58.96
C PRO A 217 5.53 35.40 58.15
N SER A 218 5.88 35.48 56.92
CA SER A 218 5.29 36.46 55.97
C SER A 218 4.53 35.73 54.89
N GLY A 219 3.26 36.06 54.74
CA GLY A 219 2.44 35.48 53.67
C GLY A 219 1.92 36.62 52.76
N LEU A 220 1.97 36.37 51.47
CA LEU A 220 1.44 37.29 50.47
C LEU A 220 0.50 36.52 49.56
N PHE A 221 -0.75 36.98 49.47
CA PHE A 221 -1.66 36.57 48.38
C PHE A 221 -1.74 37.70 47.36
N SER A 222 -1.44 37.46 46.12
CA SER A 222 -1.57 38.41 45.07
C SER A 222 -2.41 37.86 43.91
N PHE A 223 -3.22 38.72 43.30
CA PHE A 223 -3.88 38.44 42.07
C PHE A 223 -3.58 39.51 41.04
N ARG A 224 -3.49 39.11 39.77
CA ARG A 224 -3.31 39.99 38.64
C ARG A 224 -4.18 39.53 37.49
N PHE A 225 -4.98 40.43 36.98
CA PHE A 225 -5.75 40.24 35.77
C PHE A 225 -5.32 41.28 34.76
N ILE A 226 -4.94 40.84 33.58
CA ILE A 226 -4.56 41.68 32.44
C ILE A 226 -5.47 41.34 31.28
N GLN A 227 -6.16 42.35 30.72
CA GLN A 227 -7.01 42.19 29.54
C GLN A 227 -6.57 43.17 28.45
N PRO A 228 -5.96 42.65 27.36
CA PRO A 228 -5.69 43.48 26.17
C PRO A 228 -7.00 43.94 25.52
N LEU A 229 -7.09 45.23 25.19
CA LEU A 229 -8.28 45.83 24.60
C LEU A 229 -8.11 46.18 23.11
N LEU A 230 -6.88 46.47 22.66
CA LEU A 230 -6.57 46.83 21.27
C LEU A 230 -5.66 45.78 20.58
N GLN A 231 -4.34 45.90 20.79
CA GLN A 231 -3.38 44.92 20.27
C GLN A 231 -3.51 43.61 21.07
N LYS A 232 -3.51 42.46 20.38
CA LYS A 232 -3.68 41.13 21.01
C LYS A 232 -5.02 40.89 21.71
N GLY A 233 -5.92 41.91 21.73
CA GLY A 233 -7.25 41.77 22.29
C GLY A 233 -8.22 41.06 21.37
N GLY A 234 -9.12 40.28 21.98
CA GLY A 234 -10.20 39.62 21.29
C GLY A 234 -9.95 38.15 20.94
N ARG A 235 -11.03 37.41 20.81
CA ARG A 235 -11.06 35.97 20.64
C ARG A 235 -10.31 35.49 19.41
N ALA A 236 -10.38 36.25 18.30
CA ALA A 236 -9.73 35.89 17.03
C ALA A 236 -8.19 35.84 17.12
N TRP A 237 -7.60 36.67 18.02
CA TRP A 237 -6.18 36.69 18.29
C TRP A 237 -5.80 35.62 19.33
N ALA A 238 -6.50 35.61 20.45
CA ALA A 238 -6.15 34.77 21.60
C ALA A 238 -6.21 33.28 21.29
N LEU A 239 -7.13 32.87 20.42
CA LEU A 239 -7.34 31.47 20.05
C LEU A 239 -6.67 31.07 18.73
N GLU A 240 -5.85 31.93 18.12
CA GLU A 240 -5.31 31.63 16.78
C GLU A 240 -4.34 30.45 16.79
N ASP A 241 -3.45 30.36 17.78
CA ASP A 241 -2.48 29.27 17.87
C ASP A 241 -3.22 27.94 18.07
N LEU A 242 -4.20 27.90 18.98
CA LEU A 242 -5.07 26.74 19.16
C LEU A 242 -5.86 26.40 17.89
N ALA A 243 -6.47 27.41 17.24
CA ALA A 243 -7.23 27.18 16.03
C ALA A 243 -6.33 26.76 14.85
N SER A 244 -5.07 27.21 14.81
CA SER A 244 -4.08 26.76 13.84
C SER A 244 -3.70 25.30 14.07
N ALA A 245 -3.43 24.89 15.33
CA ALA A 245 -3.15 23.51 15.68
C ALA A 245 -4.34 22.59 15.36
N GLU A 246 -5.57 22.99 15.69
CA GLU A 246 -6.78 22.23 15.34
C GLU A 246 -6.98 22.05 13.83
N ARG A 247 -6.66 23.08 13.02
CA ARG A 247 -6.71 23.00 11.56
C ARG A 247 -5.60 22.11 10.99
N SER A 248 -4.38 22.23 11.53
CA SER A 248 -3.26 21.35 11.16
C SER A 248 -3.57 19.89 11.45
N PHE A 249 -4.10 19.61 12.63
CA PHE A 249 -4.57 18.28 12.99
C PHE A 249 -5.66 17.74 12.05
N LEU A 250 -6.65 18.56 11.69
CA LEU A 250 -7.68 18.20 10.70
C LEU A 250 -7.07 17.92 9.33
N ALA A 251 -6.07 18.71 8.92
CA ALA A 251 -5.35 18.48 7.67
C ALA A 251 -4.58 17.14 7.70
N ASP A 252 -3.97 16.80 8.84
CA ASP A 252 -3.25 15.54 9.01
C ASP A 252 -4.20 14.34 9.08
N MET A 253 -5.38 14.47 9.68
CA MET A 253 -6.44 13.46 9.58
C MET A 253 -6.82 13.18 8.11
N ARG A 254 -7.01 14.23 7.31
CA ARG A 254 -7.31 14.10 5.87
C ARG A 254 -6.16 13.44 5.11
N ARG A 255 -4.91 13.82 5.41
CA ARG A 255 -3.72 13.19 4.83
C ARG A 255 -3.62 11.71 5.21
N MET A 256 -3.96 11.34 6.45
CA MET A 256 -3.96 9.94 6.89
C MET A 256 -5.01 9.12 6.15
N TYR A 257 -6.22 9.66 5.97
CA TYR A 257 -7.26 9.00 5.19
C TYR A 257 -6.83 8.76 3.73
N GLN A 258 -6.27 9.79 3.08
CA GLN A 258 -5.71 9.65 1.73
C GLN A 258 -4.53 8.67 1.69
N TYR A 259 -3.72 8.63 2.75
CA TYR A 259 -2.62 7.69 2.86
C TYR A 259 -3.11 6.23 2.99
N GLN A 260 -4.18 5.97 3.70
CA GLN A 260 -4.79 4.63 3.75
C GLN A 260 -5.24 4.15 2.37
N GLN A 261 -5.90 5.03 1.59
CA GLN A 261 -6.27 4.74 0.20
C GLN A 261 -5.03 4.50 -0.67
N ASN A 262 -4.04 5.41 -0.58
CA ASN A 262 -2.78 5.27 -1.28
C ASN A 262 -2.03 4.00 -0.90
N TYR A 263 -2.07 3.61 0.38
CA TYR A 263 -1.38 2.42 0.86
C TYR A 263 -1.92 1.15 0.20
N TYR A 264 -3.24 1.06 0.00
CA TYR A 264 -3.83 0.00 -0.81
C TYR A 264 -3.26 -0.01 -2.23
N VAL A 265 -3.27 1.14 -2.91
CA VAL A 265 -2.71 1.27 -4.28
C VAL A 265 -1.21 0.91 -4.30
N GLU A 266 -0.46 1.31 -3.28
CA GLU A 266 0.96 1.01 -3.16
C GLU A 266 1.24 -0.49 -2.99
N ILE A 267 0.47 -1.19 -2.15
CA ILE A 267 0.61 -2.65 -1.98
C ILE A 267 0.15 -3.39 -3.22
N VAL A 268 -0.95 -2.99 -3.83
CA VAL A 268 -1.56 -3.71 -4.96
C VAL A 268 -0.83 -3.43 -6.28
N ALA A 269 -0.55 -2.17 -6.56
CA ALA A 269 -0.02 -1.70 -7.84
C ALA A 269 1.46 -1.23 -7.78
N GLY A 270 2.05 -1.13 -6.59
CA GLY A 270 3.41 -0.63 -6.42
C GLY A 270 3.55 0.89 -6.64
N HIS A 271 2.46 1.63 -6.79
CA HIS A 271 2.46 3.07 -7.05
C HIS A 271 2.20 3.88 -5.79
N ARG A 272 3.14 4.76 -5.42
CA ARG A 272 2.97 5.71 -4.31
C ARG A 272 2.46 7.05 -4.84
N LEU A 273 1.22 7.40 -4.52
CA LEU A 273 0.55 8.63 -4.98
C LEU A 273 0.67 9.77 -3.95
N THR A 274 0.79 9.46 -2.66
CA THR A 274 0.95 10.44 -1.58
C THR A 274 1.80 9.91 -0.43
N GLY A 275 2.44 10.82 0.33
CA GLY A 275 3.30 10.47 1.47
C GLY A 275 2.60 10.39 2.83
N GLY A 276 1.34 10.81 2.95
CA GLY A 276 0.61 10.87 4.24
C GLY A 276 1.08 11.98 5.19
N PRO A 277 0.62 11.97 6.47
CA PRO A 277 1.10 12.90 7.50
C PRO A 277 2.59 12.67 7.79
N SER A 278 3.33 13.75 8.04
CA SER A 278 4.76 13.69 8.35
C SER A 278 5.14 14.77 9.35
N ARG A 279 5.99 14.43 10.33
CA ARG A 279 6.57 15.34 11.29
C ARG A 279 8.08 15.14 11.35
N GLY A 280 8.83 16.18 11.02
CA GLY A 280 10.31 16.18 11.08
C GLY A 280 11.00 15.62 9.82
N GLU A 281 12.30 15.85 9.71
CA GLU A 281 13.20 15.38 8.65
C GLU A 281 13.55 13.88 8.79
N GLY A 282 12.55 13.05 8.88
CA GLY A 282 12.72 11.61 8.73
C GLY A 282 12.31 11.24 7.32
N GLY A 283 13.12 11.55 6.33
CA GLY A 283 13.02 10.94 5.03
C GLY A 283 13.19 9.43 5.20
N GLY A 284 12.08 8.71 5.42
CA GLY A 284 12.09 7.26 5.38
C GLY A 284 12.72 6.86 4.05
N SER A 285 13.86 6.19 4.13
CA SER A 285 14.48 5.59 2.95
C SER A 285 13.43 4.68 2.33
N SER A 286 12.84 5.13 1.22
CA SER A 286 11.99 4.32 0.38
C SER A 286 12.85 3.22 -0.22
N PHE A 287 13.05 2.15 0.55
CA PHE A 287 13.58 0.91 0.02
C PHE A 287 12.49 0.32 -0.89
N GLY A 288 12.64 0.47 -2.19
CA GLY A 288 11.84 -0.26 -3.16
C GLY A 288 10.94 0.53 -4.09
N SER A 289 10.72 1.84 -3.91
CA SER A 289 10.01 2.62 -4.93
C SER A 289 10.93 2.94 -6.10
N LYS A 290 11.18 1.96 -6.95
CA LYS A 290 11.60 2.24 -8.32
C LYS A 290 10.37 2.78 -9.06
N GLY A 291 10.36 4.08 -9.34
CA GLY A 291 9.51 4.66 -10.36
C GLY A 291 9.92 4.12 -11.74
N GLY A 292 9.65 2.84 -11.97
CA GLY A 292 9.75 2.20 -13.27
C GLY A 292 8.35 2.11 -13.86
N SER A 293 8.23 2.31 -15.16
CA SER A 293 7.04 2.08 -15.96
C SER A 293 6.71 0.58 -16.02
N GLY A 294 6.29 -0.02 -14.91
CA GLY A 294 5.88 -1.41 -14.83
C GLY A 294 4.95 -1.59 -13.64
N SER A 295 4.01 -2.52 -13.74
CA SER A 295 3.18 -2.94 -12.62
C SER A 295 4.07 -3.50 -11.51
N GLY A 296 4.18 -2.77 -10.40
CA GLY A 296 4.82 -3.25 -9.17
C GLY A 296 3.78 -3.84 -8.21
N GLY A 297 4.18 -4.08 -6.97
CA GLY A 297 3.30 -4.56 -5.92
C GLY A 297 2.77 -5.97 -6.15
N PHE A 298 1.64 -6.29 -5.51
CA PHE A 298 1.04 -7.63 -5.54
C PHE A 298 0.60 -8.06 -6.95
N LEU A 299 -0.07 -7.17 -7.69
CA LEU A 299 -0.51 -7.45 -9.06
C LEU A 299 0.68 -7.66 -10.00
N GLY A 300 1.76 -6.90 -9.83
CA GLY A 300 2.98 -7.08 -10.60
C GLY A 300 3.62 -8.45 -10.38
N LEU A 301 3.71 -8.90 -9.12
CA LEU A 301 4.22 -10.22 -8.78
C LEU A 301 3.34 -11.35 -9.33
N LEU A 302 2.01 -11.20 -9.30
CA LEU A 302 1.08 -12.15 -9.93
C LEU A 302 1.25 -12.16 -11.45
N GLN A 303 1.43 -10.99 -12.06
CA GLN A 303 1.68 -10.84 -13.50
C GLN A 303 2.98 -11.56 -13.91
N GLU A 304 4.08 -11.34 -13.18
CA GLU A 304 5.35 -12.02 -13.43
C GLU A 304 5.21 -13.55 -13.28
N ARG A 305 4.48 -14.01 -12.25
CA ARG A 305 4.18 -15.44 -12.11
C ARG A 305 3.43 -15.99 -13.32
N GLN A 306 2.47 -15.24 -13.86
CA GLN A 306 1.73 -15.65 -15.05
C GLN A 306 2.60 -15.63 -16.32
N GLN A 307 3.48 -14.63 -16.46
CA GLN A 307 4.45 -14.57 -17.57
C GLN A 307 5.44 -15.74 -17.52
N ILE A 308 5.88 -16.15 -16.31
CA ILE A 308 6.72 -17.34 -16.11
C ILE A 308 5.96 -18.60 -16.54
N ARG A 309 4.68 -18.77 -16.18
CA ARG A 309 3.84 -19.89 -16.66
C ARG A 309 3.71 -19.91 -18.18
N ASN A 310 3.50 -18.74 -18.80
CA ASN A 310 3.46 -18.61 -20.26
C ASN A 310 4.79 -19.03 -20.89
N LEU A 311 5.92 -18.66 -20.27
CA LEU A 311 7.26 -19.01 -20.74
C LEU A 311 7.56 -20.51 -20.53
N GLU A 312 7.12 -21.12 -19.44
CA GLU A 312 7.18 -22.57 -19.22
C GLU A 312 6.42 -23.34 -20.29
N ALA A 313 5.20 -22.90 -20.60
CA ALA A 313 4.41 -23.47 -21.70
C ALA A 313 5.10 -23.29 -23.07
N ASN A 314 5.77 -22.16 -23.30
CA ASN A 314 6.54 -21.91 -24.50
C ASN A 314 7.77 -22.84 -24.59
N VAL A 315 8.51 -23.03 -23.50
CA VAL A 315 9.64 -23.98 -23.43
C VAL A 315 9.19 -25.40 -23.73
N ALA A 316 8.04 -25.85 -23.21
CA ALA A 316 7.47 -27.15 -23.52
C ALA A 316 7.17 -27.29 -25.03
N ARG A 317 6.51 -26.30 -25.65
CA ARG A 317 6.21 -26.30 -27.09
C ARG A 317 7.48 -26.29 -27.96
N LEU A 318 8.51 -25.53 -27.56
CA LEU A 318 9.79 -25.50 -28.28
C LEU A 318 10.52 -26.85 -28.17
N ARG A 319 10.42 -27.56 -27.01
CA ARG A 319 10.94 -28.90 -26.82
C ARG A 319 10.27 -29.90 -27.78
N ASP A 320 8.94 -29.85 -27.85
CA ASP A 320 8.15 -30.69 -28.76
C ASP A 320 8.47 -30.38 -30.22
N SER A 321 8.56 -29.08 -30.58
CA SER A 321 8.94 -28.66 -31.92
C SER A 321 10.33 -29.17 -32.31
N HIS A 322 11.34 -29.04 -31.42
CA HIS A 322 12.67 -29.61 -31.65
C HIS A 322 12.63 -31.12 -31.85
N ALA A 323 11.90 -31.85 -31.01
CA ALA A 323 11.78 -33.30 -31.13
C ALA A 323 11.09 -33.72 -32.43
N GLN A 324 10.06 -33.01 -32.89
CA GLN A 324 9.39 -33.22 -34.17
C GLN A 324 10.31 -32.99 -35.37
N LEU A 325 11.09 -31.90 -35.33
CA LEU A 325 12.04 -31.54 -36.40
C LEU A 325 13.20 -32.52 -36.47
N ASP A 326 13.71 -32.96 -35.33
CA ASP A 326 14.78 -33.96 -35.27
C ASP A 326 14.30 -35.31 -35.84
N ALA A 327 13.09 -35.74 -35.45
CA ALA A 327 12.47 -36.95 -36.03
C ALA A 327 12.19 -36.80 -37.55
N ALA A 328 11.82 -35.63 -38.02
CA ALA A 328 11.61 -35.39 -39.45
C ALA A 328 12.94 -35.39 -40.24
N PHE A 329 14.03 -34.91 -39.62
CA PHE A 329 15.40 -34.99 -40.17
C PHE A 329 15.88 -36.44 -40.26
N GLU A 330 15.74 -37.24 -39.18
CA GLU A 330 16.10 -38.65 -39.17
C GLU A 330 15.31 -39.49 -40.20
N ALA A 331 14.02 -39.13 -40.41
CA ALA A 331 13.18 -39.75 -41.41
C ALA A 331 13.47 -39.29 -42.85
N GLY A 332 14.49 -38.42 -43.06
CA GLY A 332 14.86 -37.87 -44.37
C GLY A 332 13.84 -36.93 -44.97
N ARG A 333 12.87 -36.41 -44.20
CA ARG A 333 11.88 -35.42 -44.67
C ARG A 333 12.44 -34.01 -44.69
N ILE A 334 13.43 -33.73 -43.87
CA ILE A 334 14.19 -32.50 -43.79
C ILE A 334 15.63 -32.80 -44.19
N ASN A 335 16.13 -32.13 -45.24
CA ASN A 335 17.49 -32.36 -45.71
C ASN A 335 18.55 -31.47 -45.07
N ASN A 336 18.11 -30.49 -44.23
CA ASN A 336 18.99 -29.49 -43.66
C ASN A 336 18.97 -29.55 -42.12
N ARG A 337 20.07 -30.01 -41.52
CA ARG A 337 20.26 -30.07 -40.07
C ARG A 337 20.20 -28.67 -39.41
N LEU A 338 20.49 -27.59 -40.16
CA LEU A 338 20.44 -26.22 -39.64
C LEU A 338 19.07 -25.90 -39.02
N GLN A 339 17.96 -26.43 -39.55
CA GLN A 339 16.63 -26.21 -39.01
C GLN A 339 16.45 -26.84 -37.61
N VAL A 340 16.98 -28.02 -37.38
CA VAL A 340 16.96 -28.69 -36.08
C VAL A 340 17.82 -27.93 -35.07
N ASP A 341 19.02 -27.49 -35.50
CA ASP A 341 19.95 -26.74 -34.64
C ASP A 341 19.39 -25.37 -34.28
N GLN A 342 18.65 -24.68 -35.20
CA GLN A 342 17.94 -23.43 -34.89
C GLN A 342 16.83 -23.61 -33.86
N ALA A 343 16.04 -24.69 -33.95
CA ALA A 343 15.03 -25.00 -32.95
C ALA A 343 15.65 -25.30 -31.57
N ARG A 344 16.77 -26.04 -31.59
CA ARG A 344 17.56 -26.35 -30.37
C ARG A 344 18.12 -25.06 -29.72
N GLN A 345 18.64 -24.14 -30.52
CA GLN A 345 19.13 -22.84 -30.05
C GLN A 345 17.99 -22.03 -29.43
N ALA A 346 16.82 -21.99 -30.08
CA ALA A 346 15.65 -21.30 -29.54
C ALA A 346 15.19 -21.88 -28.20
N LEU A 347 15.22 -23.23 -28.07
CA LEU A 347 14.92 -23.91 -26.81
C LEU A 347 15.90 -23.48 -25.70
N PHE A 348 17.21 -23.48 -25.96
CA PHE A 348 18.20 -23.05 -24.96
C PHE A 348 18.06 -21.59 -24.56
N ASN A 349 17.74 -20.71 -25.51
CA ASN A 349 17.48 -19.30 -25.23
C ASN A 349 16.24 -19.12 -24.34
N ALA A 350 15.15 -19.84 -24.63
CA ALA A 350 13.94 -19.81 -23.82
C ALA A 350 14.17 -20.36 -22.40
N GLN A 351 14.94 -21.45 -22.25
CA GLN A 351 15.33 -21.97 -20.93
C GLN A 351 16.19 -20.98 -20.14
N SER A 352 17.16 -20.31 -20.81
CA SER A 352 17.99 -19.28 -20.18
C SER A 352 17.15 -18.08 -19.75
N ARG A 353 16.15 -17.68 -20.56
CA ARG A 353 15.19 -16.62 -20.19
C ARG A 353 14.37 -17.02 -18.97
N LEU A 354 13.87 -18.25 -18.93
CA LEU A 354 13.09 -18.78 -17.80
C LEU A 354 13.87 -18.73 -16.48
N LEU A 355 15.15 -19.12 -16.49
CA LEU A 355 15.98 -19.03 -15.29
C LEU A 355 16.16 -17.60 -14.80
N ARG A 356 16.36 -16.64 -15.71
CA ARG A 356 16.49 -15.24 -15.34
C ARG A 356 15.19 -14.64 -14.79
N GLU A 357 14.05 -14.95 -15.39
CA GLU A 357 12.76 -14.42 -14.92
C GLU A 357 12.37 -15.00 -13.55
N ARG A 358 12.67 -16.27 -13.28
CA ARG A 358 12.48 -16.85 -11.94
C ARG A 358 13.35 -16.17 -10.88
N ALA A 359 14.64 -15.96 -11.15
CA ALA A 359 15.53 -15.26 -10.22
C ALA A 359 15.10 -13.80 -9.99
N ARG A 360 14.57 -13.14 -11.03
CA ARG A 360 14.01 -11.78 -10.90
C ARG A 360 12.78 -11.79 -10.00
N GLN A 361 11.84 -12.70 -10.21
CA GLN A 361 10.64 -12.83 -9.40
C GLN A 361 10.97 -13.07 -7.91
N GLU A 362 11.96 -13.91 -7.61
CA GLU A 362 12.41 -14.14 -6.23
C GLU A 362 12.93 -12.84 -5.60
N SER A 363 13.73 -12.06 -6.33
CA SER A 363 14.25 -10.78 -5.84
C SER A 363 13.14 -9.73 -5.62
N GLU A 364 12.15 -9.66 -6.51
CA GLU A 364 11.02 -8.74 -6.37
C GLU A 364 10.08 -9.16 -5.23
N LEU A 365 9.91 -10.48 -5.03
CA LEU A 365 9.16 -11.02 -3.90
C LEU A 365 9.83 -10.65 -2.56
N ASP A 366 11.16 -10.70 -2.46
CA ASP A 366 11.89 -10.27 -1.26
C ASP A 366 11.71 -8.77 -1.00
N GLY A 367 11.74 -7.95 -2.05
CA GLY A 367 11.40 -6.53 -1.96
C GLY A 367 9.99 -6.29 -1.46
N PHE A 368 9.02 -7.06 -1.95
CA PHE A 368 7.63 -6.99 -1.52
C PHE A 368 7.43 -7.40 -0.05
N LYS A 369 8.11 -8.47 0.40
CA LYS A 369 8.12 -8.86 1.83
C LYS A 369 8.59 -7.71 2.71
N MET A 370 9.67 -7.02 2.33
CA MET A 370 10.17 -5.86 3.06
C MET A 370 9.16 -4.71 3.09
N GLN A 371 8.43 -4.48 2.01
CA GLN A 371 7.36 -3.48 1.94
C GLN A 371 6.20 -3.81 2.91
N LEU A 372 5.85 -5.09 3.02
CA LEU A 372 4.88 -5.59 4.00
C LEU A 372 5.39 -5.56 5.45
N GLY A 373 6.68 -5.23 5.69
CA GLY A 373 7.33 -5.29 7.00
C GLY A 373 7.76 -6.70 7.41
N LEU A 374 7.76 -7.66 6.50
CA LEU A 374 8.18 -9.03 6.72
C LEU A 374 9.69 -9.20 6.47
N PRO A 375 10.35 -10.21 7.06
CA PRO A 375 11.75 -10.51 6.76
C PRO A 375 11.87 -11.14 5.35
N PRO A 376 12.97 -10.89 4.61
CA PRO A 376 13.15 -11.38 3.25
C PRO A 376 13.32 -12.90 3.16
N ASP A 377 13.84 -13.53 4.20
CA ASP A 377 14.07 -14.99 4.31
C ASP A 377 12.80 -15.81 4.60
N LEU A 378 11.67 -15.15 4.86
CA LEU A 378 10.39 -15.82 5.09
C LEU A 378 9.90 -16.51 3.80
N GLU A 379 9.57 -17.80 3.88
CA GLU A 379 8.97 -18.51 2.76
C GLU A 379 7.53 -18.03 2.51
N LEU A 380 7.30 -17.36 1.39
CA LEU A 380 6.05 -16.73 1.02
C LEU A 380 5.55 -17.28 -0.32
N LYS A 381 4.28 -17.71 -0.35
CA LYS A 381 3.57 -18.11 -1.57
C LYS A 381 2.43 -17.12 -1.84
N LEU A 382 2.34 -16.65 -3.07
CA LEU A 382 1.24 -15.82 -3.51
C LEU A 382 0.17 -16.69 -4.16
N GLU A 383 -1.05 -16.70 -3.63
CA GLU A 383 -2.19 -17.43 -4.20
C GLU A 383 -3.38 -16.52 -4.33
N ASP A 384 -3.70 -16.14 -5.57
CA ASP A 384 -4.85 -15.30 -5.86
C ASP A 384 -5.44 -15.69 -7.23
N PRO A 385 -6.76 -15.88 -7.33
CA PRO A 385 -7.42 -16.31 -8.57
C PRO A 385 -7.63 -15.16 -9.58
N VAL A 386 -7.28 -13.91 -9.25
CA VAL A 386 -7.56 -12.74 -10.10
C VAL A 386 -7.01 -12.91 -11.52
N LEU A 387 -5.81 -13.47 -11.66
CA LEU A 387 -5.19 -13.69 -12.96
C LEU A 387 -5.42 -15.07 -13.57
N ASP A 388 -6.15 -15.98 -12.94
CA ASP A 388 -6.43 -17.31 -13.49
C ASP A 388 -7.18 -17.26 -14.83
N ARG A 389 -7.90 -16.16 -15.09
CA ARG A 389 -8.54 -15.90 -16.40
C ARG A 389 -7.56 -15.75 -17.55
N PHE A 390 -6.28 -15.47 -17.27
CA PHE A 390 -5.18 -15.33 -18.24
C PHE A 390 -4.38 -16.61 -18.42
N ASP A 391 -4.69 -17.69 -17.70
CA ASP A 391 -4.23 -19.02 -18.04
C ASP A 391 -4.91 -19.47 -19.34
N LEU A 392 -4.49 -18.89 -20.47
CA LEU A 392 -5.13 -19.18 -21.77
C LEU A 392 -5.03 -20.68 -22.09
N VAL A 393 -3.95 -21.33 -21.70
CA VAL A 393 -3.79 -22.79 -21.75
C VAL A 393 -3.62 -23.31 -20.32
N ARG A 394 -4.44 -24.29 -19.94
CA ARG A 394 -4.35 -24.88 -18.60
C ARG A 394 -3.05 -25.63 -18.38
N PRO A 395 -2.42 -25.53 -17.19
CA PRO A 395 -1.22 -26.30 -16.85
C PRO A 395 -1.41 -27.81 -16.97
N ALA A 396 -2.64 -28.31 -16.83
CA ALA A 396 -2.98 -29.70 -17.01
C ALA A 396 -2.75 -30.18 -18.46
N VAL A 397 -3.08 -29.36 -19.47
CA VAL A 397 -2.83 -29.68 -20.88
C VAL A 397 -1.33 -29.74 -21.14
N THR A 398 -0.55 -28.81 -20.60
CA THR A 398 0.92 -28.82 -20.74
C THR A 398 1.53 -30.08 -20.13
N ARG A 399 1.05 -30.49 -18.95
CA ARG A 399 1.51 -31.77 -18.33
C ARG A 399 1.21 -32.99 -19.21
N ILE A 400 0.00 -33.05 -19.78
CA ILE A 400 -0.38 -34.13 -20.69
C ILE A 400 0.53 -34.14 -21.94
N GLN A 401 0.87 -32.97 -22.47
CA GLN A 401 1.81 -32.80 -23.60
C GLN A 401 3.22 -33.31 -23.23
N ASP A 402 3.73 -32.94 -22.04
CA ASP A 402 5.02 -33.41 -21.53
C ASP A 402 5.03 -34.93 -21.36
N GLU A 403 4.00 -35.52 -20.73
CA GLU A 403 3.87 -37.00 -20.58
C GLU A 403 3.85 -37.72 -21.93
N LEU A 404 3.11 -37.15 -22.90
CA LEU A 404 3.06 -37.71 -24.25
C LEU A 404 4.44 -37.62 -24.94
N GLY A 405 5.14 -36.49 -24.75
CA GLY A 405 6.50 -36.27 -25.23
C GLY A 405 7.47 -37.31 -24.68
N ASP A 406 7.41 -37.59 -23.38
CA ASP A 406 8.24 -38.60 -22.70
C ASP A 406 7.94 -40.01 -23.21
N ILE A 407 6.67 -40.35 -23.40
CA ILE A 407 6.25 -41.65 -23.98
C ILE A 407 6.78 -41.79 -25.41
N LEU A 408 6.69 -40.75 -26.22
CA LEU A 408 7.22 -40.78 -27.59
C LEU A 408 8.74 -40.93 -27.62
N ASN A 409 9.46 -40.24 -26.73
CA ASN A 409 10.91 -40.31 -26.60
C ASN A 409 11.37 -41.74 -26.16
N ALA A 410 10.67 -42.34 -25.19
CA ALA A 410 10.99 -43.67 -24.71
C ALA A 410 10.93 -44.76 -25.83
N VAL A 411 9.94 -44.64 -26.75
CA VAL A 411 9.81 -45.58 -27.89
C VAL A 411 10.80 -45.23 -29.02
N ARG A 412 11.30 -44.00 -29.13
CA ARG A 412 12.26 -43.57 -30.14
C ARG A 412 13.72 -43.88 -29.81
N THR A 413 14.05 -44.04 -28.54
CA THR A 413 15.43 -44.31 -28.09
C THR A 413 16.01 -45.56 -28.77
N PRO A 414 17.22 -45.47 -29.37
CA PRO A 414 17.80 -46.58 -30.15
C PRO A 414 17.94 -47.88 -29.37
N GLU A 415 18.19 -47.79 -28.06
CA GLU A 415 18.34 -48.94 -27.16
C GLU A 415 17.02 -49.74 -27.00
N ASN A 416 15.88 -49.08 -27.20
CA ASN A 416 14.54 -49.65 -27.05
C ASN A 416 13.92 -50.11 -28.39
N VAL A 417 14.67 -49.99 -29.48
CA VAL A 417 14.21 -50.41 -30.82
C VAL A 417 14.07 -51.95 -30.88
N GLY A 418 12.83 -52.41 -30.91
CA GLY A 418 12.52 -53.85 -30.97
C GLY A 418 12.12 -54.48 -29.62
N ASP A 419 12.08 -53.71 -28.53
CA ASP A 419 11.59 -54.18 -27.25
C ASP A 419 10.06 -54.11 -27.19
N ALA A 420 9.41 -55.26 -27.20
CA ALA A 420 7.94 -55.34 -27.14
C ALA A 420 7.37 -54.93 -25.78
N SER A 421 8.17 -55.03 -24.69
CA SER A 421 7.72 -54.67 -23.35
C SER A 421 7.61 -53.15 -23.22
N VAL A 422 8.55 -52.37 -23.75
CA VAL A 422 8.54 -50.92 -23.76
C VAL A 422 7.37 -50.41 -24.59
N LEU A 423 7.08 -51.02 -25.72
CA LEU A 423 5.94 -50.62 -26.57
C LEU A 423 4.61 -50.91 -25.87
N ALA A 424 4.45 -52.06 -25.19
CA ALA A 424 3.24 -52.39 -24.44
C ALA A 424 3.02 -51.49 -23.23
N ASP A 425 4.08 -51.15 -22.49
CA ASP A 425 4.04 -50.19 -21.37
C ASP A 425 3.67 -48.79 -21.87
N SER A 426 4.35 -48.31 -22.92
CA SER A 426 4.07 -46.99 -23.54
C SER A 426 2.64 -46.89 -24.05
N LEU A 427 2.10 -47.94 -24.65
CA LEU A 427 0.73 -47.99 -25.13
C LEU A 427 -0.27 -47.98 -23.95
N SER A 428 0.05 -48.66 -22.84
CA SER A 428 -0.79 -48.65 -21.64
C SER A 428 -0.80 -47.27 -20.96
N LYS A 429 0.34 -46.60 -20.84
CA LYS A 429 0.46 -45.23 -20.36
C LYS A 429 -0.34 -44.27 -21.25
N LEU A 430 -0.20 -44.37 -22.57
CA LEU A 430 -0.92 -43.56 -23.52
C LEU A 430 -2.45 -43.67 -23.38
N ILE A 431 -2.95 -44.92 -23.20
CA ILE A 431 -4.38 -45.13 -22.94
C ILE A 431 -4.81 -44.55 -21.58
N GLY A 432 -3.92 -44.54 -20.57
CA GLY A 432 -4.17 -43.98 -19.26
C GLY A 432 -4.43 -42.48 -19.28
N ILE A 433 -3.87 -41.74 -20.24
CA ILE A 433 -4.05 -40.30 -20.40
C ILE A 433 -5.48 -39.96 -20.91
N GLN A 434 -6.26 -40.90 -21.38
CA GLN A 434 -7.60 -40.66 -21.95
C GLN A 434 -8.53 -39.92 -21.00
N GLU A 435 -8.54 -40.28 -19.72
CA GLU A 435 -9.41 -39.63 -18.72
C GLU A 435 -9.05 -38.16 -18.53
N SER A 436 -7.76 -37.86 -18.42
CA SER A 436 -7.28 -36.47 -18.30
C SER A 436 -7.68 -35.62 -19.51
N ILE A 437 -7.58 -36.14 -20.73
CA ILE A 437 -8.00 -35.43 -21.95
C ILE A 437 -9.52 -35.23 -22.00
N SER A 438 -10.30 -36.19 -21.51
CA SER A 438 -11.75 -36.07 -21.45
C SER A 438 -12.20 -34.93 -20.51
N VAL A 439 -11.49 -34.71 -19.40
CA VAL A 439 -11.71 -33.61 -18.48
C VAL A 439 -11.40 -32.28 -19.19
N GLU A 440 -10.33 -32.20 -19.96
CA GLU A 440 -9.95 -30.98 -20.68
C GLU A 440 -10.92 -30.64 -21.84
N LEU A 441 -11.48 -31.65 -22.51
CA LEU A 441 -12.54 -31.44 -23.49
C LEU A 441 -13.85 -30.91 -22.82
N ALA A 442 -14.22 -31.45 -21.67
CA ALA A 442 -15.36 -30.94 -20.88
C ALA A 442 -15.13 -29.51 -20.44
N PHE A 443 -13.92 -29.17 -20.05
CA PHE A 443 -13.54 -27.81 -19.68
C PHE A 443 -13.65 -26.84 -20.87
N LEU A 444 -13.19 -27.22 -22.06
CA LEU A 444 -13.39 -26.43 -23.27
C LEU A 444 -14.88 -26.18 -23.53
N SER A 445 -15.73 -27.20 -23.36
CA SER A 445 -17.20 -27.05 -23.49
C SER A 445 -17.77 -26.03 -22.49
N ALA A 446 -17.28 -26.04 -21.23
CA ALA A 446 -17.66 -25.05 -20.22
C ALA A 446 -17.22 -23.63 -20.59
N ASN A 447 -16.01 -23.47 -21.10
CA ASN A 447 -15.50 -22.17 -21.58
C ASN A 447 -16.33 -21.62 -22.76
N LEU A 448 -16.74 -22.47 -23.69
CA LEU A 448 -17.59 -22.06 -24.80
C LEU A 448 -18.97 -21.59 -24.34
N LYS A 449 -19.54 -22.22 -23.32
CA LYS A 449 -20.80 -21.78 -22.69
C LYS A 449 -20.61 -20.44 -21.99
N ALA A 450 -19.53 -20.26 -21.22
CA ALA A 450 -19.21 -19.01 -20.55
C ALA A 450 -18.99 -17.88 -21.57
N PHE A 451 -18.27 -18.12 -22.65
CA PHE A 451 -18.11 -17.17 -23.73
C PHE A 451 -19.47 -16.75 -24.35
N GLY A 452 -20.36 -17.71 -24.60
CA GLY A 452 -21.72 -17.42 -25.07
C GLY A 452 -22.54 -16.53 -24.12
N ALA A 453 -22.38 -16.71 -22.81
CA ALA A 453 -23.07 -15.89 -21.81
C ALA A 453 -22.55 -14.43 -21.77
N ILE A 454 -21.28 -14.21 -22.02
CA ILE A 454 -20.64 -12.88 -22.00
C ILE A 454 -20.81 -12.15 -23.34
N LEU A 455 -21.13 -12.83 -24.42
CA LEU A 455 -21.20 -12.30 -25.78
C LEU A 455 -22.06 -11.03 -25.93
N PRO A 456 -23.27 -10.91 -25.33
CA PRO A 456 -24.08 -9.71 -25.43
C PRO A 456 -23.39 -8.47 -24.82
N SER A 457 -22.81 -8.60 -23.63
CA SER A 457 -22.11 -7.50 -22.95
C SER A 457 -20.83 -7.09 -23.71
N ARG A 458 -20.08 -8.05 -24.23
CA ARG A 458 -18.92 -7.80 -25.08
C ARG A 458 -19.27 -7.06 -26.37
N THR A 459 -20.35 -7.48 -27.04
CA THR A 459 -20.84 -6.81 -28.25
C THR A 459 -21.26 -5.36 -27.97
N ALA A 460 -21.92 -5.10 -26.85
CA ALA A 460 -22.26 -3.75 -26.40
C ALA A 460 -21.01 -2.89 -26.14
N GLN A 461 -20.00 -3.45 -25.46
CA GLN A 461 -18.73 -2.79 -25.20
C GLN A 461 -17.98 -2.43 -26.49
N LEU A 462 -17.85 -3.36 -27.43
CA LEU A 462 -17.22 -3.09 -28.73
C LEU A 462 -17.95 -1.99 -29.51
N LYS A 463 -19.28 -1.99 -29.46
CA LYS A 463 -20.09 -0.96 -30.10
C LYS A 463 -19.84 0.43 -29.49
N SER A 464 -19.63 0.53 -28.18
CA SER A 464 -19.26 1.78 -27.51
C SER A 464 -17.88 2.25 -27.92
N LEU A 465 -16.91 1.34 -28.05
CA LEU A 465 -15.56 1.64 -28.51
C LEU A 465 -15.55 2.06 -29.99
N HIS A 466 -16.36 1.41 -30.85
CA HIS A 466 -16.47 1.74 -32.27
C HIS A 466 -16.95 3.19 -32.51
N SER A 467 -17.76 3.74 -31.62
CA SER A 467 -18.27 5.12 -31.74
C SER A 467 -17.25 6.20 -31.34
N ARG A 468 -16.07 5.84 -30.85
CA ARG A 468 -15.09 6.79 -30.33
C ARG A 468 -14.31 7.51 -31.43
N PRO A 469 -14.11 8.84 -31.30
CA PRO A 469 -13.39 9.64 -32.29
C PRO A 469 -11.91 9.26 -32.43
N GLU A 470 -11.29 8.74 -31.37
CA GLU A 470 -9.89 8.29 -31.33
C GLU A 470 -9.62 7.19 -32.38
N LEU A 471 -10.60 6.35 -32.67
CA LEU A 471 -10.51 5.28 -33.67
C LEU A 471 -10.24 5.83 -35.08
N GLN A 472 -10.93 6.89 -35.44
CA GLN A 472 -10.77 7.53 -36.76
C GLN A 472 -9.42 8.28 -36.88
N VAL A 473 -9.01 8.96 -35.78
CA VAL A 473 -7.74 9.70 -35.73
C VAL A 473 -6.54 8.77 -35.84
N ALA A 474 -6.60 7.59 -35.22
CA ALA A 474 -5.53 6.60 -35.25
C ALA A 474 -5.49 5.75 -36.51
N GLY A 475 -6.49 5.86 -37.41
CA GLY A 475 -6.59 5.05 -38.62
C GLY A 475 -6.73 3.55 -38.35
N LEU A 476 -7.32 3.18 -37.24
CA LEU A 476 -7.53 1.79 -36.84
C LEU A 476 -8.65 1.17 -37.68
N ASP A 477 -8.51 -0.14 -37.97
CA ASP A 477 -9.53 -0.88 -38.70
C ASP A 477 -10.83 -0.98 -37.90
N PRO A 478 -11.95 -0.40 -38.32
CA PRO A 478 -13.21 -0.43 -37.62
C PRO A 478 -13.80 -1.84 -37.46
N GLU A 479 -13.44 -2.78 -38.34
CA GLU A 479 -13.93 -4.17 -38.28
C GLU A 479 -13.46 -4.90 -37.01
N LEU A 480 -12.30 -4.55 -36.47
CA LEU A 480 -11.79 -5.11 -35.23
C LEU A 480 -12.71 -4.81 -34.03
N PHE A 481 -13.48 -3.73 -34.09
CA PHE A 481 -14.42 -3.30 -33.05
C PHE A 481 -15.89 -3.64 -33.41
N SER A 482 -16.11 -4.49 -34.42
CA SER A 482 -17.43 -5.00 -34.75
C SER A 482 -17.73 -6.26 -33.91
N GLY A 483 -18.96 -6.43 -33.45
CA GLY A 483 -19.39 -7.63 -32.71
C GLY A 483 -19.58 -8.89 -33.59
N GLU A 484 -19.55 -8.74 -34.92
CA GLU A 484 -19.84 -9.84 -35.86
C GLU A 484 -18.78 -10.93 -35.79
N HIS A 485 -17.51 -10.57 -35.73
CA HIS A 485 -16.40 -11.54 -35.59
C HIS A 485 -16.48 -12.39 -34.32
N LEU A 486 -17.09 -11.90 -33.24
CA LEU A 486 -17.28 -12.66 -32.00
C LEU A 486 -18.28 -13.80 -32.20
N ILE A 487 -19.38 -13.54 -32.91
CA ILE A 487 -20.40 -14.54 -33.23
C ILE A 487 -19.81 -15.62 -34.14
N GLU A 488 -19.05 -15.22 -35.16
CA GLU A 488 -18.35 -16.14 -36.06
C GLU A 488 -17.32 -16.99 -35.31
N SER A 489 -16.55 -16.37 -34.42
CA SER A 489 -15.55 -17.06 -33.59
C SER A 489 -16.20 -18.11 -32.68
N GLN A 490 -17.32 -17.77 -32.02
CA GLN A 490 -18.06 -18.73 -31.19
C GLN A 490 -18.54 -19.93 -32.01
N GLN A 491 -19.11 -19.69 -33.20
CA GLN A 491 -19.59 -20.78 -34.08
C GLN A 491 -18.46 -21.65 -34.58
N ARG A 492 -17.30 -21.04 -34.94
CA ARG A 492 -16.12 -21.77 -35.38
C ARG A 492 -15.57 -22.66 -34.26
N LEU A 493 -15.38 -22.11 -33.06
CA LEU A 493 -14.88 -22.86 -31.90
C LEU A 493 -15.84 -23.99 -31.51
N GLY A 494 -17.16 -23.78 -31.60
CA GLY A 494 -18.14 -24.85 -31.38
C GLY A 494 -18.01 -26.01 -32.37
N ARG A 495 -17.79 -25.71 -33.67
CA ARG A 495 -17.53 -26.72 -34.70
C ARG A 495 -16.21 -27.43 -34.47
N ASN A 496 -15.16 -26.73 -34.09
CA ASN A 496 -13.85 -27.31 -33.77
C ASN A 496 -13.95 -28.26 -32.58
N HIS A 497 -14.64 -27.86 -31.52
CA HIS A 497 -14.85 -28.73 -30.34
C HIS A 497 -15.53 -30.07 -30.73
N ALA A 498 -16.58 -30.04 -31.53
CA ALA A 498 -17.28 -31.23 -31.98
C ALA A 498 -16.34 -32.13 -32.80
N ARG A 499 -15.56 -31.56 -33.73
CA ARG A 499 -14.58 -32.29 -34.55
C ARG A 499 -13.46 -32.89 -33.69
N LEU A 500 -12.94 -32.16 -32.72
CA LEU A 500 -11.92 -32.66 -31.78
C LEU A 500 -12.44 -33.84 -30.96
N GLN A 501 -13.65 -33.78 -30.47
CA GLN A 501 -14.27 -34.86 -29.71
C GLN A 501 -14.39 -36.13 -30.55
N GLU A 502 -14.80 -35.99 -31.82
CA GLU A 502 -14.84 -37.13 -32.76
C GLU A 502 -13.44 -37.69 -33.06
N ALA A 503 -12.48 -36.81 -33.35
CA ALA A 503 -11.10 -37.21 -33.68
C ALA A 503 -10.40 -37.91 -32.51
N PHE A 504 -10.55 -37.44 -31.27
CA PHE A 504 -10.05 -38.12 -30.09
C PHE A 504 -10.70 -39.49 -29.91
N THR A 505 -12.02 -39.59 -30.05
CA THR A 505 -12.73 -40.87 -29.93
C THR A 505 -12.22 -41.88 -30.93
N LYS A 506 -12.03 -41.49 -32.19
CA LYS A 506 -11.48 -42.32 -33.23
C LYS A 506 -10.06 -42.75 -32.89
N THR A 507 -9.19 -41.87 -32.50
CA THR A 507 -7.78 -42.20 -32.17
C THR A 507 -7.69 -43.17 -31.00
N TRP A 508 -8.59 -43.02 -29.99
CA TRP A 508 -8.66 -43.96 -28.85
C TRP A 508 -9.13 -45.35 -29.26
N LEU A 509 -10.07 -45.45 -30.19
CA LEU A 509 -10.49 -46.76 -30.73
C LEU A 509 -9.33 -47.43 -31.48
N GLU A 510 -8.63 -46.70 -32.34
CA GLU A 510 -7.47 -47.21 -33.06
C GLU A 510 -6.31 -47.62 -32.12
N LEU A 511 -6.06 -46.89 -31.01
CA LEU A 511 -5.07 -47.27 -29.99
C LEU A 511 -5.45 -48.52 -29.23
N ARG A 512 -6.73 -48.73 -28.90
CA ARG A 512 -7.23 -49.96 -28.26
C ARG A 512 -7.15 -51.16 -29.21
N GLU A 513 -7.45 -50.96 -30.49
CA GLU A 513 -7.32 -51.99 -31.51
C GLU A 513 -5.85 -52.41 -31.70
N LEU A 514 -4.92 -51.41 -31.72
CA LEU A 514 -3.49 -51.67 -31.76
C LEU A 514 -3.04 -52.48 -30.54
N LYS A 515 -3.55 -52.17 -29.34
CA LYS A 515 -3.25 -52.91 -28.10
C LYS A 515 -3.72 -54.34 -28.18
N GLY A 516 -4.91 -54.59 -28.76
CA GLY A 516 -5.45 -55.95 -28.94
C GLY A 516 -4.66 -56.80 -29.98
N SER A 517 -4.12 -56.16 -31.00
CA SER A 517 -3.39 -56.80 -32.09
C SER A 517 -1.86 -56.84 -31.90
N LEU A 518 -1.36 -56.40 -30.74
CA LEU A 518 0.10 -56.27 -30.50
C LEU A 518 0.84 -57.61 -30.53
N ALA A 519 0.19 -58.72 -30.15
CA ALA A 519 0.74 -60.04 -30.14
C ALA A 519 0.87 -60.70 -31.59
N ASP A 520 -0.02 -60.21 -32.48
CA ASP A 520 -0.13 -60.82 -33.84
C ASP A 520 0.61 -59.99 -34.90
N LYS A 521 0.99 -58.73 -34.59
CA LYS A 521 1.70 -57.87 -35.53
C LYS A 521 3.21 -57.95 -35.44
N GLU A 522 3.86 -57.78 -36.61
CA GLU A 522 5.32 -57.64 -36.66
C GLU A 522 5.74 -56.44 -35.82
N LYS A 523 6.78 -56.57 -34.95
CA LYS A 523 7.23 -55.52 -33.99
C LYS A 523 7.48 -54.15 -34.64
N ASN A 524 8.12 -54.13 -35.81
CA ASN A 524 8.42 -52.89 -36.52
C ASN A 524 7.14 -52.21 -37.09
N ALA A 525 6.16 -52.98 -37.54
CA ALA A 525 4.88 -52.48 -38.01
C ALA A 525 4.06 -51.90 -36.82
N ALA A 526 3.99 -52.64 -35.70
CA ALA A 526 3.30 -52.14 -34.49
C ALA A 526 3.92 -50.85 -33.95
N ARG A 527 5.25 -50.77 -33.89
CA ARG A 527 5.96 -49.53 -33.51
C ARG A 527 5.63 -48.34 -34.44
N LYS A 528 5.61 -48.57 -35.75
CA LYS A 528 5.27 -47.54 -36.74
C LYS A 528 3.83 -47.04 -36.57
N ASP A 529 2.89 -47.96 -36.37
CA ASP A 529 1.48 -47.61 -36.12
C ASP A 529 1.33 -46.86 -34.82
N PHE A 530 2.01 -47.25 -33.72
CA PHE A 530 2.05 -46.53 -32.46
C PHE A 530 2.57 -45.12 -32.62
N LEU A 531 3.72 -44.91 -33.23
CA LEU A 531 4.31 -43.60 -33.47
C LEU A 531 3.39 -42.72 -34.28
N LYS A 532 2.70 -43.27 -35.28
CA LYS A 532 1.70 -42.53 -36.08
C LYS A 532 0.54 -42.06 -35.20
N LEU A 533 -0.05 -42.96 -34.40
CA LEU A 533 -1.19 -42.63 -33.55
C LEU A 533 -0.80 -41.64 -32.42
N ALA A 534 0.33 -41.85 -31.77
CA ALA A 534 0.83 -40.97 -30.75
C ALA A 534 1.17 -39.55 -31.29
N THR A 535 1.72 -39.47 -32.52
CA THR A 535 1.94 -38.17 -33.18
C THR A 535 0.61 -37.48 -33.55
N THR A 536 -0.41 -38.26 -33.97
CA THR A 536 -1.75 -37.73 -34.21
C THR A 536 -2.35 -37.17 -32.93
N LEU A 537 -2.22 -37.92 -31.83
CA LEU A 537 -2.71 -37.50 -30.50
C LEU A 537 -2.03 -36.21 -30.04
N SER A 538 -0.70 -36.09 -30.17
CA SER A 538 0.06 -34.87 -29.89
C SER A 538 -0.50 -33.70 -30.71
N GLY A 539 -0.85 -33.95 -31.94
CA GLY A 539 -1.49 -32.99 -32.81
C GLY A 539 -2.85 -32.50 -32.31
N LEU A 540 -3.69 -33.41 -31.90
CA LEU A 540 -5.02 -33.08 -31.39
C LEU A 540 -4.93 -32.31 -30.04
N LEU A 541 -3.95 -32.66 -29.20
CA LEU A 541 -3.70 -31.95 -27.93
C LEU A 541 -3.27 -30.48 -28.14
N LEU A 542 -2.44 -30.23 -29.14
CA LEU A 542 -2.05 -28.89 -29.46
C LEU A 542 -3.27 -28.06 -29.99
N GLU A 543 -4.09 -28.69 -30.85
CA GLU A 543 -5.31 -28.05 -31.33
C GLU A 543 -6.29 -27.76 -30.19
N LEU A 544 -6.45 -28.69 -29.25
CA LEU A 544 -7.23 -28.48 -28.04
C LEU A 544 -6.71 -27.29 -27.23
N SER A 545 -5.38 -27.16 -27.08
CA SER A 545 -4.77 -26.03 -26.36
C SER A 545 -5.01 -24.68 -27.03
N LEU A 546 -5.00 -24.63 -28.37
CA LEU A 546 -5.27 -23.43 -29.15
C LEU A 546 -6.75 -23.02 -29.07
N ASP A 547 -7.68 -23.98 -29.13
CA ASP A 547 -9.11 -23.71 -29.01
C ASP A 547 -9.48 -23.28 -27.56
N GLN A 548 -8.81 -23.86 -26.52
CA GLN A 548 -8.93 -23.38 -25.14
C GLN A 548 -8.43 -21.93 -25.03
N ALA A 549 -7.26 -21.62 -25.57
CA ALA A 549 -6.70 -20.28 -25.58
C ALA A 549 -7.63 -19.27 -26.27
N ALA A 550 -8.16 -19.62 -27.42
CA ALA A 550 -9.07 -18.76 -28.18
C ALA A 550 -10.39 -18.50 -27.43
N SER A 551 -10.99 -19.54 -26.80
CA SER A 551 -12.23 -19.40 -26.06
C SER A 551 -12.08 -18.55 -24.79
N ARG A 552 -10.97 -18.72 -24.06
CA ARG A 552 -10.66 -17.94 -22.86
C ARG A 552 -10.27 -16.51 -23.16
N LEU A 553 -9.52 -16.28 -24.24
CA LEU A 553 -9.15 -14.96 -24.71
C LEU A 553 -10.38 -14.05 -24.89
N GLU A 554 -11.44 -14.56 -25.50
CA GLU A 554 -12.66 -13.78 -25.73
C GLU A 554 -13.51 -13.61 -24.46
N SER A 555 -13.32 -14.41 -23.44
CA SER A 555 -14.06 -14.31 -22.18
C SER A 555 -13.50 -13.27 -21.20
N VAL A 556 -12.29 -12.75 -21.41
CA VAL A 556 -11.72 -11.71 -20.56
C VAL A 556 -12.39 -10.37 -20.87
N THR A 557 -12.93 -9.70 -19.87
CA THR A 557 -13.60 -8.40 -19.99
C THR A 557 -12.89 -7.34 -19.16
N MET A 558 -13.03 -6.07 -19.54
CA MET A 558 -12.66 -4.90 -18.75
C MET A 558 -13.91 -4.18 -18.28
N VAL A 559 -13.84 -3.59 -17.09
CA VAL A 559 -14.90 -2.71 -16.57
C VAL A 559 -14.91 -1.40 -17.37
N ASN A 560 -16.08 -0.94 -17.78
CA ASN A 560 -16.16 0.26 -18.63
C ASN A 560 -15.94 1.55 -17.80
N VAL A 561 -15.07 2.43 -18.32
CA VAL A 561 -14.85 3.78 -17.79
C VAL A 561 -15.05 4.77 -18.92
N ASP A 562 -16.09 5.60 -18.83
CA ASP A 562 -16.37 6.68 -19.77
C ASP A 562 -16.87 7.93 -19.03
N LEU A 563 -15.92 8.71 -18.52
CA LEU A 563 -16.18 9.93 -17.77
C LEU A 563 -15.59 11.14 -18.51
N PRO A 564 -16.39 12.19 -18.80
CA PRO A 564 -15.87 13.44 -19.35
C PRO A 564 -14.93 14.15 -18.37
N SER A 565 -13.82 14.72 -18.88
CA SER A 565 -12.81 15.37 -18.02
C SER A 565 -13.34 16.56 -17.22
N VAL A 566 -14.38 17.24 -17.70
CA VAL A 566 -15.04 18.34 -16.97
C VAL A 566 -15.77 17.80 -15.75
N LYS A 567 -16.55 16.75 -15.91
CA LYS A 567 -17.30 16.12 -14.83
C LYS A 567 -16.36 15.45 -13.80
N ALA A 568 -15.29 14.82 -14.28
CA ALA A 568 -14.23 14.29 -13.40
C ALA A 568 -13.64 15.37 -12.49
N LEU A 569 -13.41 16.58 -13.02
CA LEU A 569 -12.91 17.69 -12.23
C LEU A 569 -13.92 18.19 -11.20
N GLU A 570 -15.21 18.19 -11.51
CA GLU A 570 -16.28 18.56 -10.57
C GLU A 570 -16.34 17.56 -9.41
N VAL A 571 -16.34 16.26 -9.72
CA VAL A 571 -16.30 15.18 -8.72
C VAL A 571 -15.05 15.31 -7.82
N ALA A 572 -13.88 15.51 -8.42
CA ALA A 572 -12.63 15.67 -7.67
C ALA A 572 -12.65 16.90 -6.75
N ARG A 573 -13.24 18.03 -7.20
CA ARG A 573 -13.36 19.26 -6.42
C ARG A 573 -14.20 19.09 -5.16
N GLU A 574 -15.19 18.19 -5.21
CA GLU A 574 -16.10 17.93 -4.10
C GLU A 574 -15.54 16.88 -3.13
N ASN A 575 -14.78 15.90 -3.62
CA ASN A 575 -14.40 14.72 -2.85
C ASN A 575 -12.93 14.72 -2.39
N ARG A 576 -12.00 15.33 -3.14
CA ARG A 576 -10.56 15.29 -2.80
C ARG A 576 -10.24 16.02 -1.49
N MET A 577 -9.65 15.30 -0.55
CA MET A 577 -9.26 15.80 0.77
C MET A 577 -8.08 16.77 0.70
N ASP A 578 -7.13 16.53 -0.21
CA ASP A 578 -6.00 17.44 -0.45
C ASP A 578 -6.47 18.80 -1.02
N TRP A 579 -7.53 18.82 -1.83
CA TRP A 579 -8.16 20.04 -2.29
C TRP A 579 -8.76 20.85 -1.12
N MET A 580 -9.41 20.14 -0.19
CA MET A 580 -9.94 20.77 1.02
C MET A 580 -8.80 21.36 1.88
N ASN A 581 -7.66 20.67 1.97
CA ASN A 581 -6.48 21.17 2.69
C ASN A 581 -5.89 22.41 1.99
N LYS A 582 -5.77 22.42 0.68
CA LYS A 582 -5.28 23.58 -0.08
C LYS A 582 -6.19 24.82 0.06
N ARG A 583 -7.52 24.60 0.12
CA ARG A 583 -8.47 25.69 0.46
C ARG A 583 -8.25 26.20 1.88
N ALA A 584 -8.01 25.31 2.84
CA ALA A 584 -7.72 25.69 4.22
C ALA A 584 -6.42 26.49 4.32
N ASP A 585 -5.35 26.08 3.62
CA ASP A 585 -4.07 26.81 3.56
C ASP A 585 -4.25 28.23 3.03
N LEU A 586 -5.05 28.41 1.97
CA LEU A 586 -5.37 29.73 1.41
C LEU A 586 -6.12 30.60 2.42
N HIS A 587 -7.11 30.02 3.11
CA HIS A 587 -7.87 30.71 4.15
C HIS A 587 -6.99 31.10 5.35
N ASP A 588 -6.06 30.22 5.75
CA ASP A 588 -5.13 30.50 6.85
C ASP A 588 -4.12 31.61 6.49
N ALA A 589 -3.62 31.61 5.27
CA ALA A 589 -2.75 32.67 4.78
C ALA A 589 -3.48 34.04 4.82
N TRP A 590 -4.77 34.08 4.45
CA TRP A 590 -5.60 35.28 4.55
C TRP A 590 -5.80 35.69 6.00
N ARG A 591 -6.14 34.77 6.90
CA ARG A 591 -6.31 35.05 8.33
C ARG A 591 -5.06 35.64 8.97
N ARG A 592 -3.89 35.09 8.66
CA ARG A 592 -2.60 35.58 9.14
C ARG A 592 -2.35 37.02 8.76
N THR A 593 -2.82 37.51 7.59
CA THR A 593 -2.73 38.96 7.27
C THR A 593 -3.50 39.82 8.26
N GLY A 594 -4.67 39.35 8.75
CA GLY A 594 -5.45 39.99 9.80
C GLY A 594 -4.73 40.08 11.13
N LEU A 595 -3.97 39.02 11.52
CA LEU A 595 -3.16 39.03 12.74
C LEU A 595 -2.02 40.02 12.69
N TYR A 596 -1.25 40.07 11.60
CA TYR A 596 -0.17 41.02 11.40
C TYR A 596 -0.70 42.48 11.31
N ARG A 597 -1.90 42.65 10.74
CA ARG A 597 -2.60 43.96 10.79
C ARG A 597 -2.97 44.34 12.23
N ASN A 598 -3.35 43.39 13.07
CA ASN A 598 -3.63 43.62 14.48
C ASN A 598 -2.36 44.05 15.24
N ALA A 599 -1.20 43.46 14.91
CA ALA A 599 0.09 43.80 15.50
C ALA A 599 0.52 45.28 15.25
N LEU A 600 -0.04 45.94 14.22
CA LEU A 600 0.19 47.35 13.95
C LEU A 600 -0.59 48.29 14.90
N LYS A 601 -1.52 47.81 15.72
CA LYS A 601 -2.25 48.61 16.69
C LYS A 601 -1.40 48.93 17.90
N SER A 602 -1.73 50.00 18.61
CA SER A 602 -1.16 50.28 19.93
C SER A 602 -1.67 49.27 20.97
N SER A 603 -0.88 48.97 21.99
CA SER A 603 -1.40 48.17 23.10
C SER A 603 -2.17 49.07 24.07
N LEU A 604 -3.33 48.62 24.47
CA LEU A 604 -4.11 49.19 25.56
C LEU A 604 -4.60 48.04 26.42
N ASP A 605 -4.06 47.95 27.63
CA ASP A 605 -4.34 46.87 28.54
C ASP A 605 -5.10 47.41 29.77
N LEU A 606 -6.18 46.71 30.12
CA LEU A 606 -6.81 46.85 31.43
C LEU A 606 -6.03 45.93 32.41
N VAL A 607 -5.47 46.56 33.44
CA VAL A 607 -4.71 45.84 34.47
C VAL A 607 -5.46 46.03 35.81
N VAL A 608 -5.82 44.91 36.40
CA VAL A 608 -6.40 44.87 37.75
C VAL A 608 -5.50 43.96 38.60
N ALA A 609 -4.99 44.49 39.70
CA ALA A 609 -4.10 43.74 40.57
C ALA A 609 -4.43 44.05 42.04
N GLY A 610 -4.23 43.09 42.90
CA GLY A 610 -4.39 43.22 44.33
C GLY A 610 -3.43 42.35 45.08
N ASP A 611 -2.96 42.91 46.18
CA ASP A 611 -2.05 42.24 47.10
C ASP A 611 -2.69 42.24 48.50
N LEU A 612 -2.67 41.09 49.16
CA LEU A 612 -3.16 40.89 50.55
C LEU A 612 -2.02 40.34 51.39
N ASP A 613 -1.61 41.07 52.40
CA ASP A 613 -0.59 40.63 53.34
C ASP A 613 -1.24 39.80 54.45
N ALA A 614 -0.56 38.76 54.89
CA ALA A 614 -0.99 37.92 55.99
C ALA A 614 -0.85 38.63 57.34
N GLU A 615 -1.50 38.09 58.38
CA GLU A 615 -1.35 38.57 59.77
C GLU A 615 -0.03 38.02 60.35
N ASP A 616 0.69 38.85 61.11
CA ASP A 616 2.09 38.66 61.50
C ASP A 616 2.40 37.26 62.11
N ASP A 617 1.45 36.59 62.73
CA ASP A 617 1.64 35.26 63.34
C ASP A 617 0.86 34.12 62.61
N LYS A 618 0.17 34.44 61.52
CA LYS A 618 -0.72 33.47 60.81
C LYS A 618 -0.59 33.58 59.31
N PRO A 619 0.33 32.86 58.65
CA PRO A 619 0.71 33.03 57.28
C PRO A 619 -0.40 32.70 56.25
N LEU A 620 -1.47 32.01 56.65
CA LEU A 620 -2.63 31.73 55.80
C LEU A 620 -3.87 32.56 56.16
N ARG A 621 -3.74 33.56 57.13
CA ARG A 621 -4.85 34.44 57.51
C ARG A 621 -4.72 35.80 56.92
N PHE A 622 -5.41 36.06 55.82
CA PHE A 622 -5.42 37.33 55.09
C PHE A 622 -6.55 38.23 55.61
N ARG A 623 -6.27 39.53 55.83
CA ARG A 623 -7.26 40.52 56.27
C ARG A 623 -7.44 41.60 55.22
N ARG A 624 -8.68 41.96 54.91
CA ARG A 624 -9.05 42.98 53.93
C ARG A 624 -8.43 44.37 54.24
N ASN A 625 -8.17 44.71 55.46
CA ASN A 625 -7.60 45.98 55.87
C ASN A 625 -6.09 46.12 55.64
N ARG A 626 -5.39 45.01 55.25
CA ARG A 626 -3.98 45.03 54.86
C ARG A 626 -3.80 44.82 53.36
N GLY A 627 -4.89 44.94 52.59
CA GLY A 627 -4.86 44.75 51.16
C GLY A 627 -4.61 46.02 50.39
N LYS A 628 -3.89 45.91 49.24
CA LYS A 628 -3.73 46.96 48.25
C LYS A 628 -4.45 46.56 46.99
N PHE A 629 -5.32 47.36 46.44
CA PHE A 629 -6.00 47.13 45.18
C PHE A 629 -5.60 48.23 44.18
N ARG A 630 -5.27 47.82 42.96
CA ARG A 630 -4.84 48.69 41.87
C ARG A 630 -5.62 48.34 40.62
N GLY A 631 -6.26 49.34 40.00
CA GLY A 631 -6.90 49.23 38.71
C GLY A 631 -6.39 50.37 37.79
N GLY A 632 -6.03 50.03 36.58
CA GLY A 632 -5.50 51.04 35.65
C GLY A 632 -5.56 50.61 34.20
N LEU A 633 -5.42 51.55 33.32
CA LEU A 633 -5.24 51.36 31.89
C LEU A 633 -3.78 51.63 31.56
N ARG A 634 -3.13 50.70 30.90
CA ARG A 634 -1.78 50.84 30.37
C ARG A 634 -1.85 51.03 28.87
N LEU A 635 -1.44 52.19 28.40
CA LEU A 635 -1.31 52.48 26.98
C LEU A 635 0.18 52.48 26.61
N ASP A 636 0.53 51.69 25.60
CA ASP A 636 1.86 51.67 25.00
C ASP A 636 1.73 51.87 23.48
N THR A 637 2.33 52.98 23.01
CA THR A 637 2.20 53.44 21.62
C THR A 637 3.60 53.59 21.03
N PRO A 638 4.18 52.52 20.44
CA PRO A 638 5.50 52.61 19.83
C PRO A 638 5.48 53.60 18.65
N MET A 639 6.43 54.57 18.66
CA MET A 639 6.58 55.59 17.62
C MET A 639 7.16 54.99 16.30
N THR A 640 7.95 53.93 16.40
CA THR A 640 8.52 53.22 15.25
C THR A 640 8.01 51.80 15.20
N ARG A 641 7.44 51.41 14.05
CA ARG A 641 6.81 50.07 13.83
C ARG A 641 7.42 49.39 12.62
N LEU A 642 8.75 49.41 12.51
CA LEU A 642 9.45 48.87 11.35
C LEU A 642 9.25 47.34 11.25
N LEU A 643 9.36 46.62 12.37
CA LEU A 643 9.24 45.17 12.40
C LEU A 643 7.82 44.74 12.05
N GLU A 644 6.81 45.31 12.68
CA GLU A 644 5.40 44.99 12.47
C GLU A 644 4.95 45.35 11.04
N ARG A 645 5.42 46.48 10.50
CA ARG A 645 5.18 46.88 9.11
C ARG A 645 5.76 45.90 8.12
N ASN A 646 7.02 45.47 8.35
CA ASN A 646 7.68 44.52 7.49
C ASN A 646 7.00 43.15 7.57
N ALA A 647 6.65 42.68 8.77
CA ALA A 647 5.93 41.41 8.98
C ALA A 647 4.53 41.43 8.29
N TYR A 648 3.81 42.57 8.38
CA TYR A 648 2.55 42.70 7.66
C TYR A 648 2.74 42.68 6.14
N ARG A 649 3.77 43.36 5.61
CA ARG A 649 4.08 43.34 4.17
C ARG A 649 4.49 41.93 3.70
N GLU A 650 5.27 41.20 4.50
CA GLU A 650 5.63 39.80 4.25
C GLU A 650 4.37 38.90 4.21
N ALA A 651 3.45 39.08 5.16
CA ALA A 651 2.21 38.34 5.20
C ALA A 651 1.34 38.53 3.93
N LEU A 652 1.27 39.77 3.41
CA LEU A 652 0.58 40.07 2.16
C LEU A 652 1.25 39.36 0.96
N ILE A 653 2.57 39.38 0.88
CA ILE A 653 3.33 38.70 -0.18
C ILE A 653 3.12 37.20 -0.06
N ARG A 654 3.15 36.64 1.15
CA ARG A 654 2.91 35.21 1.41
C ARG A 654 1.49 34.81 0.99
N PHE A 655 0.48 35.61 1.30
CA PHE A 655 -0.89 35.36 0.86
C PHE A 655 -1.01 35.32 -0.67
N ASP A 656 -0.40 36.30 -1.39
CA ASP A 656 -0.40 36.30 -2.85
C ASP A 656 0.36 35.09 -3.44
N ARG A 657 1.41 34.61 -2.75
CA ARG A 657 2.12 33.37 -3.13
C ARG A 657 1.20 32.16 -2.98
N VAL A 658 0.59 31.96 -1.82
CA VAL A 658 -0.32 30.83 -1.57
C VAL A 658 -1.50 30.83 -2.54
N ARG A 659 -2.00 32.02 -2.92
CA ARG A 659 -3.06 32.14 -3.93
C ARG A 659 -2.61 31.65 -5.31
N ARG A 660 -1.37 31.94 -5.73
CA ARG A 660 -0.81 31.38 -6.97
C ARG A 660 -0.59 29.88 -6.89
N GLU A 661 -0.08 29.39 -5.77
CA GLU A 661 0.10 27.95 -5.50
C GLU A 661 -1.24 27.20 -5.53
N TYR A 662 -2.33 27.81 -5.08
CA TYR A 662 -3.67 27.23 -5.17
C TYR A 662 -4.12 27.08 -6.64
N VAL A 663 -3.89 28.09 -7.48
CA VAL A 663 -4.21 28.02 -8.92
C VAL A 663 -3.35 26.95 -9.62
N GLU A 664 -2.05 26.93 -9.33
CA GLU A 664 -1.13 25.89 -9.85
C GLU A 664 -1.58 24.49 -9.45
N TYR A 665 -2.00 24.30 -8.21
CA TYR A 665 -2.55 23.03 -7.73
C TYR A 665 -3.82 22.63 -8.52
N GLU A 666 -4.75 23.56 -8.71
CA GLU A 666 -5.97 23.29 -9.50
C GLU A 666 -5.66 22.90 -10.94
N ASP A 667 -4.72 23.59 -11.58
CA ASP A 667 -4.27 23.24 -12.94
C ASP A 667 -3.53 21.90 -12.98
N GLY A 668 -2.76 21.57 -11.94
CA GLY A 668 -2.11 20.28 -11.76
C GLY A 668 -3.12 19.13 -11.69
N VAL A 669 -4.17 19.26 -10.87
CA VAL A 669 -5.25 18.25 -10.79
C VAL A 669 -5.98 18.10 -12.13
N LYS A 670 -6.26 19.21 -12.84
CA LYS A 670 -6.86 19.13 -14.18
C LYS A 670 -5.98 18.35 -15.16
N LEU A 671 -4.66 18.60 -15.13
CA LEU A 671 -3.71 17.92 -16.00
C LEU A 671 -3.66 16.42 -15.67
N GLU A 672 -3.55 16.09 -14.39
CA GLU A 672 -3.52 14.71 -13.88
C GLU A 672 -4.74 13.90 -14.35
N LEU A 673 -5.95 14.38 -14.06
CA LEU A 673 -7.20 13.73 -14.46
C LEU A 673 -7.32 13.57 -15.98
N ARG A 674 -6.97 14.61 -16.74
CA ARG A 674 -7.03 14.53 -18.21
C ARG A 674 -6.06 13.51 -18.78
N ASN A 675 -4.86 13.40 -18.21
CA ASN A 675 -3.87 12.40 -18.63
C ASN A 675 -4.36 11.00 -18.30
N THR A 676 -4.80 10.75 -17.06
CA THR A 676 -5.31 9.42 -16.65
C THR A 676 -6.50 8.99 -17.51
N LEU A 677 -7.48 9.88 -17.74
CA LEU A 677 -8.64 9.56 -18.58
C LEU A 677 -8.26 9.30 -20.04
N ARG A 678 -7.27 10.01 -20.60
CA ARG A 678 -6.77 9.75 -21.93
C ARG A 678 -6.07 8.39 -22.02
N THR A 679 -5.24 8.07 -21.02
CA THR A 679 -4.54 6.78 -20.95
C THR A 679 -5.54 5.64 -20.80
N ILE A 680 -6.56 5.78 -19.94
CA ILE A 680 -7.64 4.78 -19.81
C ILE A 680 -8.34 4.53 -21.13
N ARG A 681 -8.71 5.59 -21.86
CA ARG A 681 -9.35 5.46 -23.18
C ARG A 681 -8.43 4.79 -24.20
N LEU A 682 -7.15 5.14 -24.18
CA LEU A 682 -6.14 4.51 -25.05
C LEU A 682 -5.99 3.03 -24.72
N GLU A 683 -5.88 2.67 -23.43
CA GLU A 683 -5.72 1.27 -23.02
C GLU A 683 -6.96 0.42 -23.32
N GLN A 684 -8.16 0.98 -23.27
CA GLN A 684 -9.36 0.26 -23.72
C GLN A 684 -9.30 -0.11 -25.22
N LEU A 685 -8.76 0.77 -26.06
CA LEU A 685 -8.56 0.47 -27.48
C LEU A 685 -7.38 -0.50 -27.69
N ASN A 686 -6.25 -0.23 -27.03
CA ASN A 686 -5.06 -1.07 -27.09
C ASN A 686 -5.34 -2.51 -26.66
N PHE A 687 -6.18 -2.70 -25.66
CA PHE A 687 -6.52 -4.04 -25.16
C PHE A 687 -7.21 -4.89 -26.25
N GLU A 688 -8.10 -4.30 -27.04
CA GLU A 688 -8.72 -5.02 -28.17
C GLU A 688 -7.71 -5.29 -29.29
N LEU A 689 -6.75 -4.37 -29.54
CA LEU A 689 -5.65 -4.62 -30.46
C LEU A 689 -4.73 -5.74 -29.99
N LYS A 690 -4.34 -5.74 -28.70
CA LYS A 690 -3.55 -6.78 -28.08
C LYS A 690 -4.28 -8.14 -28.13
N ARG A 691 -5.60 -8.15 -27.91
CA ARG A 691 -6.45 -9.33 -28.11
C ARG A 691 -6.42 -9.85 -29.55
N ALA A 692 -6.54 -8.94 -30.52
CA ALA A 692 -6.46 -9.29 -31.93
C ALA A 692 -5.07 -9.85 -32.28
N ALA A 693 -4.00 -9.31 -31.72
CA ALA A 693 -2.64 -9.82 -31.88
C ALA A 693 -2.51 -11.27 -31.39
N VAL A 694 -3.08 -11.60 -30.22
CA VAL A 694 -3.11 -12.99 -29.73
C VAL A 694 -3.88 -13.91 -30.67
N ARG A 695 -5.02 -13.48 -31.20
CA ARG A 695 -5.78 -14.27 -32.24
C ARG A 695 -4.94 -14.54 -33.46
N VAL A 696 -4.24 -13.55 -33.99
CA VAL A 696 -3.36 -13.69 -35.15
C VAL A 696 -2.19 -14.63 -34.83
N ALA A 697 -1.56 -14.49 -33.67
CA ALA A 697 -0.47 -15.35 -33.25
C ALA A 697 -0.91 -16.83 -33.10
N ILE A 698 -2.10 -17.09 -32.53
CA ILE A 698 -2.69 -18.44 -32.48
C ILE A 698 -2.85 -19.00 -33.92
N ALA A 699 -3.41 -18.21 -34.85
CA ALA A 699 -3.61 -18.63 -36.24
C ALA A 699 -2.27 -18.89 -36.97
N GLN A 700 -1.24 -18.11 -36.68
CA GLN A 700 0.12 -18.29 -37.22
C GLN A 700 0.75 -19.61 -36.75
N VAL A 701 0.63 -19.93 -35.44
CA VAL A 701 1.11 -21.23 -34.92
C VAL A 701 0.39 -22.39 -35.59
N ASP A 702 -0.95 -22.31 -35.73
CA ASP A 702 -1.73 -23.36 -36.39
C ASP A 702 -1.33 -23.52 -37.88
N LEU A 703 -1.20 -22.42 -38.60
CA LEU A 703 -0.76 -22.46 -40.03
C LEU A 703 0.66 -22.99 -40.20
N ALA A 704 1.61 -22.56 -39.34
CA ALA A 704 3.00 -23.04 -39.39
C ALA A 704 3.05 -24.57 -39.15
N ARG A 705 2.24 -25.05 -38.21
CA ARG A 705 2.10 -26.47 -37.93
C ARG A 705 1.47 -27.28 -39.08
N LEU A 706 0.37 -26.76 -39.66
CA LEU A 706 -0.25 -27.42 -40.83
C LEU A 706 0.72 -27.53 -41.99
N ARG A 707 1.56 -26.56 -42.23
CA ARG A 707 2.63 -26.60 -43.23
C ARG A 707 3.69 -27.66 -42.91
N LEU A 708 4.07 -27.81 -41.63
CA LEU A 708 5.03 -28.85 -41.20
C LEU A 708 4.48 -30.27 -41.42
N ASN A 709 3.17 -30.47 -41.27
CA ASN A 709 2.51 -31.77 -41.40
C ASN A 709 2.01 -32.09 -42.80
N GLN A 710 2.12 -31.16 -43.79
CA GLN A 710 1.71 -31.43 -45.17
C GLN A 710 2.52 -32.57 -45.79
N PRO A 711 1.86 -33.57 -46.43
CA PRO A 711 2.57 -34.62 -47.15
C PRO A 711 3.32 -34.02 -48.35
N PRO A 712 4.52 -34.55 -48.69
CA PRO A 712 5.28 -34.09 -49.87
C PRO A 712 4.45 -34.24 -51.13
N GLN A 713 4.44 -33.18 -51.97
CA GLN A 713 3.70 -33.22 -53.24
C GLN A 713 4.34 -34.26 -54.19
N PRO A 714 3.54 -35.09 -54.84
CA PRO A 714 4.06 -36.06 -55.82
C PRO A 714 4.83 -35.37 -56.93
N GLY A 715 6.10 -35.72 -57.15
CA GLY A 715 6.95 -35.20 -58.21
C GLY A 715 7.87 -34.03 -57.84
N LYS A 716 7.82 -33.49 -56.65
CA LYS A 716 8.84 -32.58 -56.10
C LYS A 716 9.54 -33.31 -54.93
N ALA A 717 10.80 -33.74 -55.16
CA ALA A 717 11.63 -34.28 -54.09
C ALA A 717 11.60 -33.34 -52.91
N GLY A 718 11.25 -33.84 -51.71
CA GLY A 718 10.87 -33.15 -50.49
C GLY A 718 11.64 -31.87 -50.20
N GLN A 719 11.14 -30.76 -50.69
CA GLN A 719 11.49 -29.45 -50.21
C GLN A 719 10.40 -29.03 -49.22
N PHE A 720 10.51 -29.45 -47.94
CA PHE A 720 10.07 -28.57 -46.90
C PHE A 720 10.80 -27.26 -47.13
N GLY A 721 10.06 -26.14 -47.26
CA GLY A 721 10.66 -24.83 -47.44
C GLY A 721 11.74 -24.60 -46.40
N ALA A 722 12.89 -24.04 -46.81
CA ALA A 722 14.05 -23.83 -45.95
C ALA A 722 13.76 -23.00 -44.70
N THR A 723 12.54 -22.52 -44.50
CA THR A 723 12.08 -21.61 -43.44
C THR A 723 11.04 -22.21 -42.51
N THR A 724 10.46 -23.41 -42.81
CA THR A 724 9.29 -23.93 -42.07
C THR A 724 9.52 -24.10 -40.55
N ALA A 725 10.72 -24.59 -40.16
CA ALA A 725 11.07 -24.70 -38.75
C ALA A 725 11.27 -23.34 -38.07
N ARG A 726 11.89 -22.40 -38.78
CA ARG A 726 12.08 -21.03 -38.30
C ARG A 726 10.74 -20.35 -38.16
N ASP A 727 9.83 -20.54 -39.11
CA ASP A 727 8.49 -19.92 -39.06
C ASP A 727 7.69 -20.43 -37.86
N LEU A 728 7.78 -21.73 -37.52
CA LEU A 728 7.13 -22.27 -36.31
C LEU A 728 7.74 -21.74 -35.01
N VAL A 729 9.07 -21.67 -34.91
CA VAL A 729 9.77 -21.11 -33.74
C VAL A 729 9.42 -19.64 -33.57
N SER A 730 9.39 -18.86 -34.65
CA SER A 730 8.98 -17.45 -34.59
C SER A 730 7.52 -17.31 -34.16
N ALA A 731 6.61 -18.08 -34.71
CA ALA A 731 5.19 -18.04 -34.35
C ALA A 731 4.94 -18.40 -32.88
N LEU A 732 5.72 -19.32 -32.31
CA LEU A 732 5.66 -19.67 -30.89
C LEU A 732 6.19 -18.53 -29.98
N SER A 733 7.23 -17.83 -30.41
CA SER A 733 7.72 -16.63 -29.72
C SER A 733 6.72 -15.48 -29.78
N ASP A 734 6.18 -15.21 -30.99
CA ASP A 734 5.19 -14.15 -31.21
C ASP A 734 3.91 -14.40 -30.38
N LEU A 735 3.52 -15.68 -30.21
CA LEU A 735 2.39 -16.03 -29.35
C LEU A 735 2.68 -15.77 -27.88
N LEU A 736 3.88 -16.10 -27.39
CA LEU A 736 4.30 -15.80 -26.01
C LEU A 736 4.27 -14.29 -25.74
N ASP A 737 4.86 -13.52 -26.63
CA ASP A 737 4.96 -12.07 -26.49
C ASP A 737 3.56 -11.43 -26.55
N ALA A 738 2.70 -11.84 -27.47
CA ALA A 738 1.32 -11.38 -27.57
C ALA A 738 0.48 -11.74 -26.32
N GLN A 739 0.66 -12.93 -25.74
CA GLN A 739 -0.02 -13.33 -24.50
C GLN A 739 0.41 -12.45 -23.32
N ASN A 740 1.70 -12.16 -23.20
CA ASN A 740 2.23 -11.30 -22.15
C ASN A 740 1.75 -9.85 -22.33
N GLU A 741 1.79 -9.30 -23.54
CA GLU A 741 1.27 -7.95 -23.83
C GLU A 741 -0.24 -7.82 -23.53
N PHE A 742 -1.01 -8.88 -23.80
CA PHE A 742 -2.43 -8.89 -23.49
C PHE A 742 -2.70 -8.86 -21.97
N LEU A 743 -1.93 -9.65 -21.20
CA LEU A 743 -1.96 -9.63 -19.75
C LEU A 743 -1.54 -8.25 -19.21
N ASP A 744 -0.44 -7.69 -19.70
CA ASP A 744 0.08 -6.38 -19.31
C ASP A 744 -0.96 -5.29 -19.52
N GLY A 745 -1.67 -5.31 -20.64
CA GLY A 745 -2.71 -4.33 -20.94
C GLY A 745 -3.90 -4.38 -19.98
N TRP A 746 -4.28 -5.56 -19.53
CA TRP A 746 -5.35 -5.69 -18.52
C TRP A 746 -4.91 -5.20 -17.14
N VAL A 747 -3.72 -5.62 -16.69
CA VAL A 747 -3.18 -5.22 -15.38
C VAL A 747 -2.98 -3.70 -15.32
N GLU A 748 -2.40 -3.10 -16.37
CA GLU A 748 -2.22 -1.65 -16.47
C GLU A 748 -3.56 -0.91 -16.42
N TYR A 749 -4.57 -1.43 -17.11
CA TYR A 749 -5.91 -0.85 -17.08
C TYR A 749 -6.55 -0.89 -15.69
N GLU A 750 -6.44 -2.00 -14.96
CA GLU A 750 -6.98 -2.12 -13.60
C GLU A 750 -6.25 -1.18 -12.61
N ILE A 751 -4.93 -1.03 -12.76
CA ILE A 751 -4.15 -0.06 -12.00
C ILE A 751 -4.63 1.37 -12.29
N LEU A 752 -4.85 1.71 -13.56
CA LEU A 752 -5.34 3.03 -13.94
C LEU A 752 -6.75 3.33 -13.41
N ARG A 753 -7.62 2.30 -13.29
CA ARG A 753 -8.93 2.44 -12.65
C ARG A 753 -8.81 2.79 -11.17
N MET A 754 -7.94 2.09 -10.45
CA MET A 754 -7.67 2.37 -9.02
C MET A 754 -7.10 3.78 -8.84
N ILE A 755 -6.14 4.17 -9.69
CA ILE A 755 -5.55 5.51 -9.67
C ILE A 755 -6.61 6.57 -9.97
N LEU A 756 -7.49 6.35 -10.95
CA LEU A 756 -8.57 7.29 -11.26
C LEU A 756 -9.52 7.47 -10.07
N ASP A 757 -9.96 6.39 -9.42
CA ASP A 757 -10.85 6.45 -8.27
C ASP A 757 -10.19 7.23 -7.10
N TYR A 758 -8.88 7.00 -6.87
CA TYR A 758 -8.10 7.81 -5.94
C TYR A 758 -8.04 9.30 -6.34
N GLN A 759 -7.76 9.60 -7.62
CA GLN A 759 -7.65 10.97 -8.14
C GLN A 759 -8.98 11.72 -8.12
N LEU A 760 -10.10 11.01 -8.27
CA LEU A 760 -11.44 11.58 -8.08
C LEU A 760 -11.76 11.85 -6.60
N GLY A 761 -11.03 11.24 -5.67
CA GLY A 761 -11.33 11.29 -4.23
C GLY A 761 -12.54 10.44 -3.84
N THR A 762 -13.03 9.57 -4.72
CA THR A 762 -14.18 8.67 -4.52
C THR A 762 -13.78 7.33 -3.95
N MET A 763 -12.49 6.99 -4.00
CA MET A 763 -11.96 5.74 -3.50
C MET A 763 -12.35 5.52 -2.04
N ARG A 764 -12.96 4.37 -1.77
CA ARG A 764 -13.35 3.94 -0.42
C ARG A 764 -12.59 2.67 -0.07
N VAL A 765 -12.15 2.62 1.17
CA VAL A 765 -11.57 1.40 1.76
C VAL A 765 -12.44 0.98 2.94
N ASP A 766 -12.56 -0.33 3.14
CA ASP A 766 -13.27 -0.92 4.27
C ASP A 766 -12.42 -0.90 5.56
N ASP A 767 -12.94 -1.47 6.65
CA ASP A 767 -12.23 -1.56 7.93
C ASP A 767 -10.94 -2.41 7.84
N GLY A 768 -10.80 -3.25 6.82
CA GLY A 768 -9.59 -4.02 6.49
C GLY A 768 -8.60 -3.29 5.60
N ASN A 769 -8.87 -2.01 5.27
CA ASN A 769 -8.13 -1.19 4.32
C ASN A 769 -8.17 -1.72 2.88
N LEU A 770 -9.21 -2.51 2.52
CA LEU A 770 -9.42 -3.05 1.19
C LEU A 770 -10.28 -2.11 0.35
N TRP A 771 -9.90 -1.92 -0.91
CA TRP A 771 -10.66 -1.09 -1.84
C TRP A 771 -12.02 -1.68 -2.18
N MET A 772 -13.03 -0.85 -2.07
CA MET A 772 -14.39 -1.15 -2.50
C MET A 772 -14.55 -0.70 -3.96
N ASP A 773 -14.40 -1.64 -4.91
CA ASP A 773 -14.50 -1.34 -6.35
C ASP A 773 -15.89 -0.74 -6.68
N PRO A 774 -15.96 0.48 -7.21
CA PRO A 774 -17.22 1.11 -7.60
C PRO A 774 -17.87 0.47 -8.83
N GLY A 775 -17.17 -0.42 -9.55
CA GLY A 775 -17.61 -0.99 -10.81
C GLY A 775 -17.49 -0.02 -12.00
N GLU A 776 -18.54 0.05 -12.83
CA GLU A 776 -18.54 0.92 -14.01
C GLU A 776 -18.59 2.40 -13.62
N VAL A 777 -17.69 3.19 -14.21
CA VAL A 777 -17.62 4.65 -14.04
C VAL A 777 -18.07 5.30 -15.33
N VAL A 778 -19.35 5.60 -15.42
CA VAL A 778 -19.99 6.21 -16.60
C VAL A 778 -20.68 7.51 -16.23
N ASP A 779 -20.82 8.40 -17.18
CA ASP A 779 -21.60 9.63 -17.03
C ASP A 779 -23.09 9.28 -16.92
N GLN A 780 -23.66 9.36 -15.71
CA GLN A 780 -25.10 9.19 -15.48
C GLN A 780 -25.83 10.50 -15.69
#